data_d9ec6c3a34d93d4d65df0a5438e15396
#
_entry.id   d9ec6c3a34d93d4d65df0a5438e15396
#
_cell.length_a   1.000
_cell.length_b   1.000
_cell.length_c   1.000
_cell.angle_alpha   90.00
_cell.angle_beta   90.00
_cell.angle_gamma   90.00
#
_symmetry.space_group_name_H-M   'P 1'
#
loop_
_entity.id
_entity.type
_entity.pdbx_description
1 polymer ?
#
loop_
_entity_poly.entity_id
_entity_poly.type
_entity_poly.pdbx_seq_one_letter_code
_entity_poly.pdbx_strand_id
1 'polypeptide(L)'
;MRVYQTNEIKNIALMGSAGSGKTTLAESMLYEAGIIKRRGSVENKNTVSDYFPVELEYGYSVFPTVFHVEWNNKKLNIIDCPGSDDFVGGAITSLNVTDQAVILINGQYGPEVGTQNNFRYTEKLKKPVIFLINQLDSDKCDFDNIINSMKEIYGDKCVQIQYPLETGPGFHSLIDVLIMKKLTWAEGGGEPKREEIPAEEMDKAMELHKALVEAAAENDDALMEKFFDSDSLTEDEMREGIRKGLVTRSIFPVFCVCALKDMGVQRLMEFLGNVVPFVSEMPKVRNTRGEEVTPDTNGPESIYFFKTGIEPHIGEVSYFKVMSGTIKPGDDLLNADRGSKERIGQIYAGAGANRIPVDQLDAGDIGCTVKLKDVKTGNTLNGKGVEQRFNFIKYPNPKYSRAIKAANAQDTEKMMAALLKMHQEDPTWVVEQSKELRQTIVHGQGEFHLRTLKWRLENNEKLHVEFEEPKIPYRETITKQARAEYRHKKQSGGAGQFGEVHLIVEPYAEGMPDPVSYNFGGQEFKMNIKSKEEKDLPWGGKLVFINSVVGGAIDLRFMPAILKGVMDCMERGPLTGSYARDVRVVVYDGKMHPVDSNELSFTLAARHAFSDAFKAAGPKILEPIYDLEVYVPADYMGDVMSDLQGRRAIIMGMDTEAGYQKLQAKIPLKELSNYSVALSSLTGGRASFTTKFASYELIPNDLQQKLISQHEAETKDED
;
A
#
# COMPACT_ATOMS: atom_id res chain seq x y z
N MET A 1 -31.63 16.45 -3.49
CA MET A 1 -30.36 17.16 -3.82
C MET A 1 -30.46 17.64 -5.26
N ARG A 2 -30.02 18.86 -5.58
CA ARG A 2 -29.94 19.32 -6.99
C ARG A 2 -28.81 18.59 -7.72
N VAL A 3 -28.85 18.61 -9.06
CA VAL A 3 -27.74 18.16 -9.90
C VAL A 3 -26.69 19.26 -9.99
N TYR A 4 -25.42 18.92 -9.80
CA TYR A 4 -24.27 19.82 -9.87
C TYR A 4 -23.48 19.57 -11.13
N GLN A 5 -23.10 20.64 -11.81
CA GLN A 5 -22.27 20.59 -13.02
C GLN A 5 -20.79 20.44 -12.62
N THR A 6 -19.97 19.94 -13.54
CA THR A 6 -18.50 19.71 -13.33
C THR A 6 -17.78 20.96 -12.76
N ASN A 7 -18.18 22.17 -13.17
CA ASN A 7 -17.64 23.44 -12.67
C ASN A 7 -18.25 23.93 -11.36
N GLU A 8 -19.08 23.12 -10.71
CA GLU A 8 -19.66 23.39 -9.38
C GLU A 8 -19.19 22.34 -8.36
N ILE A 9 -18.42 21.32 -8.79
CA ILE A 9 -17.97 20.20 -7.97
C ILE A 9 -16.52 20.37 -7.58
N LYS A 10 -16.20 20.08 -6.32
CA LYS A 10 -14.85 20.07 -5.75
C LYS A 10 -14.67 18.81 -4.91
N ASN A 11 -13.55 18.12 -5.10
CA ASN A 11 -13.24 16.87 -4.40
C ASN A 11 -12.03 17.07 -3.50
N ILE A 12 -12.20 16.82 -2.20
CA ILE A 12 -11.26 17.20 -1.14
C ILE A 12 -10.96 15.98 -0.27
N ALA A 13 -9.68 15.71 0.00
CA ALA A 13 -9.26 14.76 1.04
C ALA A 13 -8.90 15.50 2.32
N LEU A 14 -9.50 15.13 3.44
CA LEU A 14 -9.07 15.58 4.78
C LEU A 14 -7.97 14.63 5.28
N MET A 15 -6.78 15.15 5.45
CA MET A 15 -5.58 14.39 5.82
C MET A 15 -4.93 14.99 7.06
N GLY A 16 -3.97 14.28 7.64
CA GLY A 16 -3.21 14.70 8.83
C GLY A 16 -3.00 13.56 9.80
N SER A 17 -2.18 13.77 10.81
CA SER A 17 -1.86 12.77 11.84
C SER A 17 -3.10 12.29 12.60
N ALA A 18 -2.99 11.14 13.25
CA ALA A 18 -4.00 10.69 14.21
C ALA A 18 -4.18 11.74 15.32
N GLY A 19 -5.42 12.00 15.70
CA GLY A 19 -5.72 13.01 16.73
C GLY A 19 -5.65 14.49 16.27
N SER A 20 -5.37 14.79 14.99
CA SER A 20 -5.37 16.18 14.49
C SER A 20 -6.77 16.81 14.35
N GLY A 21 -7.85 16.02 14.56
CA GLY A 21 -9.23 16.51 14.57
C GLY A 21 -9.95 16.48 13.21
N LYS A 22 -9.51 15.64 12.26
CA LYS A 22 -10.15 15.46 10.94
C LYS A 22 -11.63 15.10 11.04
N THR A 23 -11.94 14.05 11.77
CA THR A 23 -13.31 13.58 11.99
C THR A 23 -14.18 14.63 12.71
N THR A 24 -13.60 15.35 13.68
CA THR A 24 -14.29 16.48 14.33
C THR A 24 -14.59 17.62 13.36
N LEU A 25 -13.64 17.92 12.45
CA LEU A 25 -13.87 18.89 11.38
C LEU A 25 -14.95 18.41 10.41
N ALA A 26 -14.94 17.15 10.02
CA ALA A 26 -15.98 16.55 9.17
C ALA A 26 -17.37 16.69 9.78
N GLU A 27 -17.53 16.40 11.09
CA GLU A 27 -18.77 16.59 11.84
C GLU A 27 -19.24 18.05 11.84
N SER A 28 -18.31 19.00 12.06
CA SER A 28 -18.63 20.43 12.04
C SER A 28 -19.04 20.90 10.64
N MET A 29 -18.34 20.46 9.57
CA MET A 29 -18.72 20.80 8.20
C MET A 29 -20.10 20.27 7.82
N LEU A 30 -20.43 19.03 8.21
CA LEU A 30 -21.74 18.43 7.99
C LEU A 30 -22.85 19.16 8.77
N TYR A 31 -22.54 19.60 9.97
CA TYR A 31 -23.47 20.38 10.81
C TYR A 31 -23.74 21.75 10.22
N GLU A 32 -22.68 22.48 9.84
CA GLU A 32 -22.81 23.84 9.25
C GLU A 32 -23.53 23.80 7.88
N ALA A 33 -23.37 22.74 7.13
CA ALA A 33 -24.11 22.52 5.87
C ALA A 33 -25.56 22.02 6.09
N GLY A 34 -25.97 21.79 7.34
CA GLY A 34 -27.33 21.34 7.68
C GLY A 34 -27.62 19.87 7.29
N ILE A 35 -26.59 19.09 6.94
CA ILE A 35 -26.72 17.65 6.61
C ILE A 35 -27.05 16.86 7.87
N ILE A 36 -26.45 17.21 9.00
CA ILE A 36 -26.74 16.65 10.32
C ILE A 36 -27.30 17.72 11.24
N LYS A 37 -28.23 17.32 12.11
CA LYS A 37 -28.88 18.25 13.06
C LYS A 37 -28.10 18.45 14.35
N ARG A 38 -27.17 17.58 14.66
CA ARG A 38 -26.35 17.58 15.87
C ARG A 38 -25.01 16.94 15.53
N ARG A 39 -23.92 17.57 16.00
CA ARG A 39 -22.58 17.02 15.87
C ARG A 39 -22.40 15.81 16.78
N GLY A 40 -21.81 14.75 16.23
CA GLY A 40 -21.26 13.65 16.99
C GLY A 40 -19.90 13.98 17.59
N SER A 41 -19.37 13.06 18.39
CA SER A 41 -17.98 13.11 18.84
C SER A 41 -17.36 11.72 18.85
N VAL A 42 -16.05 11.64 18.67
CA VAL A 42 -15.31 10.39 18.70
C VAL A 42 -15.43 9.72 20.07
N GLU A 43 -15.39 10.52 21.15
CA GLU A 43 -15.52 10.03 22.54
C GLU A 43 -16.88 9.39 22.80
N ASN A 44 -17.94 9.94 22.21
CA ASN A 44 -19.30 9.41 22.32
C ASN A 44 -19.60 8.31 21.29
N LYS A 45 -18.64 7.98 20.42
CA LYS A 45 -18.76 6.93 19.39
C LYS A 45 -19.98 7.09 18.48
N ASN A 46 -20.31 8.32 18.11
CA ASN A 46 -21.52 8.65 17.37
C ASN A 46 -21.29 9.63 16.21
N THR A 47 -20.06 9.69 15.69
CA THR A 47 -19.73 10.44 14.48
C THR A 47 -20.29 9.79 13.22
N VAL A 48 -20.50 10.59 12.19
CA VAL A 48 -20.98 10.10 10.89
C VAL A 48 -19.86 9.41 10.12
N SER A 49 -18.60 9.77 10.38
CA SER A 49 -17.43 9.22 9.70
C SER A 49 -17.02 7.85 10.23
N ASP A 50 -16.88 7.74 11.56
CA ASP A 50 -16.42 6.50 12.21
C ASP A 50 -17.64 5.68 12.66
N TYR A 51 -18.16 4.83 11.79
CA TYR A 51 -19.37 4.06 12.06
C TYR A 51 -19.19 2.53 11.97
N PHE A 52 -18.05 2.07 11.50
CA PHE A 52 -17.75 0.64 11.51
C PHE A 52 -17.47 0.14 12.94
N PRO A 53 -17.93 -1.08 13.29
CA PRO A 53 -17.74 -1.59 14.65
C PRO A 53 -16.29 -1.55 15.15
N VAL A 54 -15.32 -1.78 14.28
CA VAL A 54 -13.90 -1.72 14.62
C VAL A 54 -13.42 -0.31 14.93
N GLU A 55 -13.96 0.71 14.26
CA GLU A 55 -13.65 2.12 14.51
C GLU A 55 -14.24 2.57 15.85
N LEU A 56 -15.47 2.15 16.12
CA LEU A 56 -16.12 2.40 17.40
C LEU A 56 -15.40 1.71 18.58
N GLU A 57 -14.84 0.52 18.36
CA GLU A 57 -14.06 -0.20 19.37
C GLU A 57 -12.76 0.50 19.69
N TYR A 58 -12.00 0.88 18.67
CA TYR A 58 -10.68 1.47 18.83
C TYR A 58 -10.69 2.98 19.06
N GLY A 59 -11.77 3.67 18.69
CA GLY A 59 -11.88 5.12 18.82
C GLY A 59 -11.06 5.91 17.81
N TYR A 60 -10.79 5.33 16.63
CA TYR A 60 -10.20 6.06 15.49
C TYR A 60 -10.55 5.44 14.13
N SER A 61 -10.44 6.28 13.09
CA SER A 61 -10.77 5.93 11.72
C SER A 61 -9.83 4.85 11.18
N VAL A 62 -10.42 3.81 10.60
CA VAL A 62 -9.74 2.71 9.89
C VAL A 62 -9.94 2.85 8.39
N PHE A 63 -11.11 3.29 7.96
CA PHE A 63 -11.48 3.45 6.56
C PHE A 63 -11.69 4.90 6.16
N PRO A 64 -11.39 5.28 4.92
CA PRO A 64 -11.77 6.58 4.41
C PRO A 64 -13.29 6.67 4.29
N THR A 65 -13.88 7.75 4.81
CA THR A 65 -15.33 7.96 4.77
C THR A 65 -15.70 9.09 3.84
N VAL A 66 -16.61 8.80 2.89
CA VAL A 66 -17.07 9.75 1.88
C VAL A 66 -18.32 10.46 2.36
N PHE A 67 -18.29 11.79 2.32
CA PHE A 67 -19.47 12.63 2.52
C PHE A 67 -19.45 13.84 1.59
N HIS A 68 -20.54 14.58 1.53
CA HIS A 68 -20.59 15.83 0.78
C HIS A 68 -21.24 16.92 1.62
N VAL A 69 -20.91 18.15 1.27
CA VAL A 69 -21.59 19.34 1.77
C VAL A 69 -21.99 20.24 0.61
N GLU A 70 -23.16 20.84 0.71
CA GLU A 70 -23.64 21.84 -0.23
C GLU A 70 -23.37 23.24 0.38
N TRP A 71 -22.50 24.03 -0.26
CA TRP A 71 -22.09 25.34 0.24
C TRP A 71 -21.99 26.36 -0.88
N ASN A 72 -22.68 27.49 -0.73
CA ASN A 72 -22.67 28.58 -1.71
C ASN A 72 -22.88 28.12 -3.17
N ASN A 73 -23.89 27.29 -3.39
CA ASN A 73 -24.22 26.68 -4.68
C ASN A 73 -23.11 25.79 -5.27
N LYS A 74 -22.18 25.31 -4.48
CA LYS A 74 -21.15 24.34 -4.84
C LYS A 74 -21.38 23.04 -4.07
N LYS A 75 -20.95 21.93 -4.67
CA LYS A 75 -20.87 20.64 -4.02
C LYS A 75 -19.42 20.32 -3.66
N LEU A 76 -19.14 20.19 -2.39
CA LEU A 76 -17.85 19.75 -1.89
C LEU A 76 -17.97 18.26 -1.51
N ASN A 77 -17.42 17.37 -2.32
CA ASN A 77 -17.20 15.97 -1.93
C ASN A 77 -15.98 15.93 -1.03
N ILE A 78 -16.11 15.37 0.14
CA ILE A 78 -15.08 15.33 1.16
C ILE A 78 -14.84 13.87 1.54
N ILE A 79 -13.58 13.46 1.63
CA ILE A 79 -13.19 12.16 2.12
C ILE A 79 -12.38 12.36 3.40
N ASP A 80 -12.94 11.93 4.53
CA ASP A 80 -12.24 11.89 5.82
C ASP A 80 -11.32 10.68 5.83
N CYS A 81 -10.00 10.91 5.90
CA CYS A 81 -8.97 9.87 5.79
C CYS A 81 -8.52 9.39 7.17
N PRO A 82 -8.21 8.11 7.32
CA PRO A 82 -7.51 7.61 8.50
C PRO A 82 -6.22 8.38 8.77
N GLY A 83 -5.93 8.67 10.04
CA GLY A 83 -4.74 9.44 10.42
C GLY A 83 -3.53 8.61 10.80
N SER A 84 -3.69 7.30 10.99
CA SER A 84 -2.58 6.38 11.28
C SER A 84 -1.90 5.91 10.00
N ASP A 85 -0.57 5.86 10.00
CA ASP A 85 0.23 5.33 8.88
C ASP A 85 -0.06 3.86 8.57
N ASP A 86 -0.57 3.11 9.54
CA ASP A 86 -1.02 1.73 9.34
C ASP A 86 -2.19 1.62 8.35
N PHE A 87 -2.99 2.67 8.21
CA PHE A 87 -4.13 2.75 7.29
C PHE A 87 -3.87 3.71 6.11
N VAL A 88 -2.64 3.89 5.74
CA VAL A 88 -2.21 4.76 4.64
C VAL A 88 -2.89 4.43 3.30
N GLY A 89 -3.32 3.19 3.11
CA GLY A 89 -4.10 2.78 1.93
C GLY A 89 -5.32 3.66 1.70
N GLY A 90 -6.05 3.99 2.77
CA GLY A 90 -7.21 4.89 2.72
C GLY A 90 -6.85 6.31 2.28
N ALA A 91 -5.75 6.87 2.79
CA ALA A 91 -5.26 8.19 2.39
C ALA A 91 -4.83 8.23 0.91
N ILE A 92 -4.12 7.21 0.45
CA ILE A 92 -3.68 7.10 -0.96
C ILE A 92 -4.88 6.92 -1.89
N THR A 93 -5.85 6.08 -1.53
CA THR A 93 -7.11 5.94 -2.27
C THR A 93 -7.82 7.28 -2.42
N SER A 94 -7.98 8.00 -1.33
CA SER A 94 -8.63 9.31 -1.31
C SER A 94 -7.92 10.33 -2.20
N LEU A 95 -6.60 10.45 -2.10
CA LEU A 95 -5.81 11.36 -2.93
C LEU A 95 -5.88 11.04 -4.43
N ASN A 96 -6.02 9.78 -4.81
CA ASN A 96 -6.13 9.42 -6.23
C ASN A 96 -7.44 9.89 -6.86
N VAL A 97 -8.51 9.99 -6.10
CA VAL A 97 -9.84 10.36 -6.60
C VAL A 97 -10.26 11.79 -6.27
N THR A 98 -9.65 12.42 -5.29
CA THR A 98 -9.86 13.83 -4.98
C THR A 98 -8.92 14.73 -5.76
N ASP A 99 -9.25 16.00 -5.84
CA ASP A 99 -8.52 16.97 -6.63
C ASP A 99 -7.50 17.75 -5.78
N GLN A 100 -7.70 17.80 -4.47
CA GLN A 100 -6.89 18.53 -3.51
C GLN A 100 -6.92 17.91 -2.11
N ALA A 101 -5.97 18.28 -1.27
CA ALA A 101 -5.86 17.85 0.11
C ALA A 101 -5.93 19.04 1.07
N VAL A 102 -6.69 18.88 2.15
CA VAL A 102 -6.62 19.72 3.34
C VAL A 102 -5.88 18.92 4.42
N ILE A 103 -4.68 19.36 4.77
CA ILE A 103 -3.82 18.69 5.74
C ILE A 103 -3.95 19.41 7.09
N LEU A 104 -4.55 18.71 8.05
CA LEU A 104 -4.71 19.22 9.41
C LEU A 104 -3.39 19.08 10.19
N ILE A 105 -3.02 20.18 10.84
CA ILE A 105 -1.89 20.28 11.76
C ILE A 105 -2.44 20.40 13.17
N ASN A 106 -1.89 19.58 14.07
CA ASN A 106 -2.28 19.62 15.47
C ASN A 106 -1.68 20.87 16.14
N GLY A 107 -2.52 21.70 16.74
CA GLY A 107 -2.10 22.93 17.44
C GLY A 107 -1.24 22.69 18.68
N GLN A 108 -1.24 21.49 19.24
CA GLN A 108 -0.39 21.16 20.40
C GLN A 108 1.02 20.73 20.00
N TYR A 109 1.15 20.05 18.86
CA TYR A 109 2.38 19.36 18.47
C TYR A 109 3.02 19.90 17.18
N GLY A 110 2.29 20.74 16.43
CA GLY A 110 2.74 21.23 15.13
C GLY A 110 2.75 20.12 14.05
N PRO A 111 3.61 20.25 13.04
CA PRO A 111 3.74 19.27 11.96
C PRO A 111 4.34 17.95 12.46
N GLU A 112 3.49 16.98 12.76
CA GLU A 112 3.89 15.63 13.17
C GLU A 112 4.35 14.80 11.98
N VAL A 113 4.91 13.62 12.26
CA VAL A 113 5.39 12.66 11.25
C VAL A 113 4.31 12.26 10.27
N GLY A 114 3.12 11.93 10.76
CA GLY A 114 1.98 11.61 9.90
C GLY A 114 1.59 12.76 8.97
N THR A 115 1.71 14.00 9.43
CA THR A 115 1.52 15.21 8.60
C THR A 115 2.54 15.26 7.46
N GLN A 116 3.82 15.03 7.76
CA GLN A 116 4.90 15.04 6.77
C GLN A 116 4.75 13.88 5.77
N ASN A 117 4.38 12.68 6.22
CA ASN A 117 4.12 11.54 5.35
C ASN A 117 2.95 11.83 4.40
N ASN A 118 1.86 12.40 4.91
CA ASN A 118 0.72 12.80 4.08
C ASN A 118 1.11 13.84 3.03
N PHE A 119 1.91 14.83 3.39
CA PHE A 119 2.41 15.83 2.44
C PHE A 119 3.25 15.18 1.31
N ARG A 120 4.14 14.24 1.63
CA ARG A 120 4.91 13.50 0.61
C ARG A 120 4.02 12.75 -0.39
N TYR A 121 2.89 12.18 0.05
CA TYR A 121 1.94 11.56 -0.89
C TYR A 121 1.29 12.59 -1.80
N THR A 122 0.98 13.79 -1.30
CA THR A 122 0.48 14.88 -2.15
C THR A 122 1.53 15.35 -3.16
N GLU A 123 2.82 15.34 -2.81
CA GLU A 123 3.91 15.67 -3.72
C GLU A 123 4.02 14.64 -4.85
N LYS A 124 4.01 13.35 -4.53
CA LYS A 124 4.06 12.26 -5.52
C LYS A 124 2.89 12.32 -6.51
N LEU A 125 1.72 12.67 -6.03
CA LEU A 125 0.50 12.75 -6.85
C LEU A 125 0.24 14.17 -7.39
N LYS A 126 1.12 15.13 -7.11
CA LYS A 126 1.04 16.55 -7.52
C LYS A 126 -0.31 17.19 -7.18
N LYS A 127 -0.84 16.90 -5.98
CA LYS A 127 -2.11 17.46 -5.52
C LYS A 127 -1.91 18.81 -4.84
N PRO A 128 -2.77 19.82 -5.09
CA PRO A 128 -2.85 21.04 -4.30
C PRO A 128 -3.01 20.74 -2.80
N VAL A 129 -2.39 21.56 -1.97
CA VAL A 129 -2.42 21.40 -0.51
C VAL A 129 -2.87 22.71 0.15
N ILE A 130 -3.77 22.56 1.11
CA ILE A 130 -4.13 23.60 2.08
C ILE A 130 -3.78 23.07 3.46
N PHE A 131 -3.03 23.83 4.22
CA PHE A 131 -2.77 23.52 5.61
C PHE A 131 -3.81 24.14 6.53
N LEU A 132 -4.22 23.39 7.54
CA LEU A 132 -5.22 23.81 8.49
C LEU A 132 -4.73 23.56 9.91
N ILE A 133 -4.34 24.61 10.63
CA ILE A 133 -3.96 24.53 12.04
C ILE A 133 -5.24 24.44 12.86
N ASN A 134 -5.43 23.31 13.53
CA ASN A 134 -6.59 23.00 14.36
C ASN A 134 -6.21 22.95 15.85
N GLN A 135 -7.19 22.92 16.74
CA GLN A 135 -6.98 22.86 18.20
C GLN A 135 -6.26 24.10 18.77
N LEU A 136 -6.58 25.27 18.22
CA LEU A 136 -6.06 26.55 18.70
C LEU A 136 -6.49 26.89 20.14
N ASP A 137 -7.47 26.20 20.66
CA ASP A 137 -7.96 26.29 22.05
C ASP A 137 -7.14 25.46 23.05
N SER A 138 -6.11 24.75 22.60
CA SER A 138 -5.19 24.04 23.47
C SER A 138 -4.27 25.01 24.23
N ASP A 139 -4.11 24.79 25.52
CA ASP A 139 -3.16 25.51 26.38
C ASP A 139 -1.68 25.32 25.98
N LYS A 140 -1.39 24.32 25.14
CA LYS A 140 -0.06 24.02 24.61
C LYS A 140 0.17 24.57 23.19
N CYS A 141 -0.80 25.29 22.63
CA CYS A 141 -0.67 25.82 21.28
C CYS A 141 0.30 27.00 21.24
N ASP A 142 1.42 26.82 20.55
CA ASP A 142 2.40 27.87 20.22
C ASP A 142 2.32 28.12 18.70
N PHE A 143 1.48 29.04 18.29
CA PHE A 143 1.17 29.30 16.89
C PHE A 143 2.39 29.74 16.09
N ASP A 144 3.20 30.65 16.62
CA ASP A 144 4.36 31.19 15.92
C ASP A 144 5.44 30.12 15.72
N ASN A 145 5.65 29.26 16.70
CA ASN A 145 6.55 28.11 16.57
C ASN A 145 6.05 27.09 15.54
N ILE A 146 4.74 26.86 15.48
CA ILE A 146 4.13 25.98 14.45
C ILE A 146 4.39 26.54 13.05
N ILE A 147 4.14 27.84 12.82
CA ILE A 147 4.38 28.50 11.53
C ILE A 147 5.87 28.41 11.13
N ASN A 148 6.79 28.65 12.05
CA ASN A 148 8.22 28.56 11.81
C ASN A 148 8.60 27.11 11.41
N SER A 149 8.14 26.12 12.15
CA SER A 149 8.36 24.71 11.83
C SER A 149 7.76 24.31 10.46
N MET A 150 6.61 24.86 10.11
CA MET A 150 6.01 24.62 8.78
C MET A 150 6.86 25.21 7.66
N LYS A 151 7.39 26.42 7.83
CA LYS A 151 8.29 27.03 6.84
C LYS A 151 9.60 26.26 6.70
N GLU A 152 10.16 25.76 7.80
CA GLU A 152 11.35 24.90 7.77
C GLU A 152 11.12 23.59 7.00
N ILE A 153 9.95 22.95 7.17
CA ILE A 153 9.64 21.64 6.59
C ILE A 153 9.11 21.75 5.15
N TYR A 154 8.21 22.71 4.89
CA TYR A 154 7.47 22.82 3.61
C TYR A 154 7.90 24.02 2.75
N GLY A 155 8.79 24.86 3.27
CA GLY A 155 9.35 26.02 2.58
C GLY A 155 8.46 27.27 2.60
N ASP A 156 8.94 28.33 1.90
CA ASP A 156 8.28 29.64 1.85
C ASP A 156 6.97 29.66 1.10
N LYS A 157 6.58 28.55 0.48
CA LYS A 157 5.28 28.37 -0.16
C LYS A 157 4.11 28.32 0.83
N CYS A 158 4.39 28.15 2.12
CA CYS A 158 3.40 28.24 3.20
C CYS A 158 3.02 29.69 3.44
N VAL A 159 1.87 30.11 2.93
CA VAL A 159 1.39 31.49 3.01
C VAL A 159 0.23 31.57 3.98
N GLN A 160 0.39 32.38 5.03
CA GLN A 160 -0.64 32.58 6.05
C GLN A 160 -1.83 33.34 5.48
N ILE A 161 -3.02 32.74 5.54
CA ILE A 161 -4.29 33.40 5.25
C ILE A 161 -4.90 33.95 6.55
N GLN A 162 -4.60 33.30 7.67
CA GLN A 162 -5.16 33.66 8.97
C GLN A 162 -4.12 33.52 10.08
N TYR A 163 -4.29 34.27 11.15
CA TYR A 163 -3.59 34.04 12.40
C TYR A 163 -4.48 34.36 13.61
N PRO A 164 -4.37 33.59 14.72
CA PRO A 164 -5.16 33.85 15.94
C PRO A 164 -4.66 35.09 16.68
N LEU A 165 -5.57 35.84 17.31
CA LEU A 165 -5.18 36.90 18.24
C LEU A 165 -4.72 36.35 19.58
N GLU A 166 -5.29 35.23 19.99
CA GLU A 166 -4.93 34.50 21.18
C GLU A 166 -5.08 33.01 20.94
N THR A 167 -4.30 32.19 21.64
CA THR A 167 -4.41 30.74 21.66
C THR A 167 -4.74 30.23 23.05
N GLY A 168 -5.09 28.97 23.18
CA GLY A 168 -5.49 28.38 24.44
C GLY A 168 -6.99 28.41 24.70
N PRO A 169 -7.44 28.13 25.95
CA PRO A 169 -8.86 28.00 26.29
C PRO A 169 -9.70 29.21 25.94
N GLY A 170 -9.08 30.41 25.89
CA GLY A 170 -9.72 31.68 25.52
C GLY A 170 -9.87 31.91 24.02
N PHE A 171 -9.37 31.04 23.15
CA PHE A 171 -9.47 31.23 21.69
C PHE A 171 -10.91 31.48 21.24
N HIS A 172 -11.15 32.65 20.65
CA HIS A 172 -12.42 33.04 20.08
C HIS A 172 -12.30 34.04 18.93
N SER A 173 -11.09 34.51 18.57
CA SER A 173 -10.91 35.46 17.49
C SER A 173 -9.61 35.25 16.70
N LEU A 174 -9.63 35.63 15.42
CA LEU A 174 -8.48 35.61 14.53
C LEU A 174 -8.55 36.78 13.53
N ILE A 175 -7.43 37.06 12.89
CA ILE A 175 -7.33 37.97 11.74
C ILE A 175 -7.31 37.15 10.46
N ASP A 176 -8.17 37.51 9.49
CA ASP A 176 -8.15 36.98 8.13
C ASP A 176 -7.55 38.03 7.19
N VAL A 177 -6.33 37.78 6.72
CA VAL A 177 -5.59 38.74 5.90
C VAL A 177 -6.01 38.74 4.43
N LEU A 178 -6.75 37.73 3.97
CA LEU A 178 -7.32 37.75 2.61
C LEU A 178 -8.42 38.80 2.49
N ILE A 179 -9.30 38.92 3.49
CA ILE A 179 -10.43 39.87 3.53
C ILE A 179 -10.16 41.09 4.41
N MET A 180 -9.00 41.16 5.05
CA MET A 180 -8.58 42.24 5.98
C MET A 180 -9.64 42.54 7.04
N LYS A 181 -10.06 41.49 7.77
CA LYS A 181 -11.06 41.60 8.87
C LYS A 181 -10.62 40.75 10.06
N LYS A 182 -11.02 41.23 11.23
CA LYS A 182 -11.06 40.44 12.45
C LYS A 182 -12.35 39.61 12.46
N LEU A 183 -12.20 38.30 12.71
CA LEU A 183 -13.32 37.36 12.87
C LEU A 183 -13.42 36.98 14.36
N THR A 184 -14.60 37.15 14.94
CA THR A 184 -14.86 36.88 16.37
C THR A 184 -16.08 35.97 16.51
N TRP A 185 -15.96 34.91 17.29
CA TRP A 185 -17.04 33.94 17.54
C TRP A 185 -17.63 34.10 18.94
N ALA A 186 -18.90 33.79 19.04
CA ALA A 186 -19.57 33.53 20.31
C ALA A 186 -19.13 32.14 20.85
N GLU A 187 -19.45 31.84 22.12
CA GLU A 187 -19.09 30.59 22.79
C GLU A 187 -19.58 29.32 22.06
N GLY A 188 -20.64 29.39 21.28
CA GLY A 188 -21.20 28.27 20.49
C GLY A 188 -20.59 28.09 19.10
N GLY A 189 -19.66 28.94 18.67
CA GLY A 189 -19.10 28.90 17.32
C GLY A 189 -20.06 29.38 16.22
N GLY A 190 -19.97 28.81 15.03
CA GLY A 190 -20.81 29.10 13.86
C GLY A 190 -20.33 30.30 13.05
N GLU A 191 -21.27 31.17 12.64
CA GLU A 191 -20.98 32.37 11.85
C GLU A 191 -20.22 33.43 12.67
N PRO A 192 -19.03 33.93 12.21
CA PRO A 192 -18.27 34.94 12.93
C PRO A 192 -18.83 36.33 12.73
N LYS A 193 -18.68 37.15 13.75
CA LYS A 193 -18.79 38.58 13.61
C LYS A 193 -17.56 39.13 12.89
N ARG A 194 -17.77 39.90 11.81
CA ARG A 194 -16.68 40.55 11.04
C ARG A 194 -16.49 41.98 11.60
N GLU A 195 -15.29 42.24 12.07
CA GLU A 195 -14.93 43.52 12.72
C GLU A 195 -13.68 44.12 12.02
N GLU A 196 -13.42 45.40 12.25
CA GLU A 196 -12.19 46.04 11.81
C GLU A 196 -10.99 45.49 12.60
N ILE A 197 -9.84 45.41 11.95
CA ILE A 197 -8.59 44.94 12.57
C ILE A 197 -8.19 45.96 13.66
N PRO A 198 -7.84 45.53 14.88
CA PRO A 198 -7.33 46.43 15.93
C PRO A 198 -6.06 47.16 15.45
N ALA A 199 -5.90 48.43 15.89
CA ALA A 199 -4.77 49.26 15.45
C ALA A 199 -3.40 48.63 15.76
N GLU A 200 -3.29 47.93 16.89
CA GLU A 200 -2.08 47.21 17.31
C GLU A 200 -1.72 46.03 16.43
N GLU A 201 -2.68 45.44 15.69
CA GLU A 201 -2.49 44.31 14.80
C GLU A 201 -2.34 44.74 13.33
N MET A 202 -2.64 45.99 13.01
CA MET A 202 -2.71 46.45 11.61
C MET A 202 -1.39 46.27 10.85
N ASP A 203 -0.25 46.58 11.47
CA ASP A 203 1.05 46.48 10.83
C ASP A 203 1.37 45.01 10.45
N LYS A 204 1.15 44.08 11.37
CA LYS A 204 1.32 42.62 11.12
C LYS A 204 0.37 42.11 10.03
N ALA A 205 -0.92 42.55 10.10
CA ALA A 205 -1.92 42.17 9.09
C ALA A 205 -1.56 42.69 7.70
N MET A 206 -1.05 43.91 7.59
CA MET A 206 -0.64 44.51 6.32
C MET A 206 0.61 43.82 5.75
N GLU A 207 1.58 43.45 6.59
CA GLU A 207 2.77 42.71 6.17
C GLU A 207 2.36 41.34 5.57
N LEU A 208 1.53 40.59 6.27
CA LEU A 208 1.04 39.28 5.81
C LEU A 208 0.12 39.42 4.57
N HIS A 209 -0.72 40.44 4.52
CA HIS A 209 -1.53 40.72 3.34
C HIS A 209 -0.68 41.00 2.12
N LYS A 210 0.38 41.82 2.26
CA LYS A 210 1.30 42.11 1.14
C LYS A 210 2.01 40.86 0.67
N ALA A 211 2.50 40.01 1.57
CA ALA A 211 3.11 38.74 1.21
C ALA A 211 2.10 37.80 0.47
N LEU A 212 0.83 37.82 0.86
CA LEU A 212 -0.23 37.07 0.16
C LEU A 212 -0.51 37.62 -1.24
N VAL A 213 -0.55 38.96 -1.40
CA VAL A 213 -0.72 39.64 -2.71
C VAL A 213 0.42 39.29 -3.64
N GLU A 214 1.66 39.38 -3.18
CA GLU A 214 2.86 39.01 -3.95
C GLU A 214 2.80 37.54 -4.39
N ALA A 215 2.56 36.63 -3.44
CA ALA A 215 2.43 35.20 -3.75
C ALA A 215 1.29 34.87 -4.73
N ALA A 216 0.17 35.59 -4.66
CA ALA A 216 -0.93 35.43 -5.61
C ALA A 216 -0.56 35.97 -7.00
N ALA A 217 0.10 37.13 -7.08
CA ALA A 217 0.49 37.77 -8.32
C ALA A 217 1.50 36.93 -9.12
N GLU A 218 2.43 36.26 -8.46
CA GLU A 218 3.48 35.41 -9.08
C GLU A 218 2.92 34.27 -9.97
N ASN A 219 1.64 33.92 -9.85
CA ASN A 219 1.03 32.82 -10.57
C ASN A 219 0.33 33.21 -11.88
N ASP A 220 0.37 34.50 -12.25
CA ASP A 220 -0.26 35.00 -13.45
C ASP A 220 0.40 36.29 -13.94
N ASP A 221 0.81 36.33 -15.22
CA ASP A 221 1.53 37.48 -15.78
C ASP A 221 0.70 38.77 -15.71
N ALA A 222 -0.61 38.71 -15.94
CA ALA A 222 -1.48 39.88 -15.89
C ALA A 222 -1.69 40.40 -14.46
N LEU A 223 -1.76 39.48 -13.47
CA LEU A 223 -1.82 39.85 -12.05
C LEU A 223 -0.48 40.43 -11.59
N MET A 224 0.63 39.95 -12.10
CA MET A 224 1.96 40.47 -11.81
C MET A 224 2.16 41.88 -12.37
N GLU A 225 1.77 42.15 -13.62
CA GLU A 225 1.78 43.50 -14.21
C GLU A 225 0.94 44.47 -13.38
N LYS A 226 -0.26 44.07 -13.00
CA LYS A 226 -1.15 44.89 -12.17
C LYS A 226 -0.58 45.17 -10.80
N PHE A 227 0.04 44.19 -10.17
CA PHE A 227 0.72 44.36 -8.87
C PHE A 227 1.87 45.37 -8.98
N PHE A 228 2.68 45.32 -10.03
CA PHE A 228 3.76 46.31 -10.25
C PHE A 228 3.22 47.73 -10.46
N ASP A 229 2.06 47.89 -11.08
CA ASP A 229 1.45 49.18 -11.34
C ASP A 229 0.75 49.82 -10.11
N SER A 230 0.13 48.99 -9.25
CA SER A 230 -0.75 49.48 -8.18
C SER A 230 -0.32 49.02 -6.77
N ASP A 231 0.70 48.19 -6.62
CA ASP A 231 1.17 47.57 -5.37
C ASP A 231 0.02 46.83 -4.60
N SER A 232 -1.04 46.43 -5.32
CA SER A 232 -2.22 45.79 -4.76
C SER A 232 -2.99 44.95 -5.79
N LEU A 233 -3.79 43.99 -5.28
CA LEU A 233 -4.78 43.23 -6.05
C LEU A 233 -6.13 43.30 -5.33
N THR A 234 -7.22 43.22 -6.09
CA THR A 234 -8.56 43.04 -5.50
C THR A 234 -8.70 41.64 -4.89
N GLU A 235 -9.68 41.47 -4.00
CA GLU A 235 -9.93 40.15 -3.37
C GLU A 235 -10.20 39.06 -4.40
N ASP A 236 -10.94 39.34 -5.50
CA ASP A 236 -11.23 38.38 -6.55
C ASP A 236 -9.96 38.01 -7.35
N GLU A 237 -9.09 38.97 -7.61
CA GLU A 237 -7.80 38.73 -8.25
C GLU A 237 -6.85 37.91 -7.37
N MET A 238 -6.81 38.20 -6.07
CA MET A 238 -6.07 37.37 -5.12
C MET A 238 -6.60 35.92 -5.12
N ARG A 239 -7.93 35.74 -5.10
CA ARG A 239 -8.56 34.42 -5.17
C ARG A 239 -8.16 33.67 -6.43
N GLU A 240 -8.13 34.36 -7.59
CA GLU A 240 -7.69 33.77 -8.85
C GLU A 240 -6.21 33.38 -8.81
N GLY A 241 -5.34 34.26 -8.34
CA GLY A 241 -3.90 33.99 -8.20
C GLY A 241 -3.63 32.83 -7.24
N ILE A 242 -4.29 32.76 -6.10
CA ILE A 242 -4.20 31.66 -5.14
C ILE A 242 -4.67 30.34 -5.80
N ARG A 243 -5.78 30.36 -6.55
CA ARG A 243 -6.28 29.19 -7.30
C ARG A 243 -5.25 28.65 -8.28
N LYS A 244 -4.65 29.51 -9.09
CA LYS A 244 -3.57 29.12 -10.01
C LYS A 244 -2.35 28.57 -9.26
N GLY A 245 -1.96 29.22 -8.17
CA GLY A 245 -0.87 28.79 -7.30
C GLY A 245 -1.11 27.44 -6.61
N LEU A 246 -2.37 27.13 -6.27
CA LEU A 246 -2.75 25.80 -5.78
C LEU A 246 -2.54 24.73 -6.86
N VAL A 247 -2.99 24.97 -8.10
CA VAL A 247 -2.83 24.01 -9.21
C VAL A 247 -1.36 23.74 -9.51
N THR A 248 -0.53 24.78 -9.53
CA THR A 248 0.92 24.69 -9.79
C THR A 248 1.73 24.27 -8.58
N ARG A 249 1.10 24.23 -7.38
CA ARG A 249 1.77 23.97 -6.09
C ARG A 249 2.86 25.00 -5.74
N SER A 250 2.69 26.23 -6.16
CA SER A 250 3.53 27.37 -5.77
C SER A 250 3.10 28.00 -4.46
N ILE A 251 1.82 27.85 -4.06
CA ILE A 251 1.25 28.34 -2.80
C ILE A 251 0.63 27.19 -2.01
N PHE A 252 0.87 27.18 -0.71
CA PHE A 252 0.20 26.35 0.28
C PHE A 252 -0.47 27.25 1.33
N PRO A 253 -1.75 27.58 1.15
CA PRO A 253 -2.48 28.44 2.09
C PRO A 253 -2.57 27.81 3.48
N VAL A 254 -2.37 28.62 4.52
CA VAL A 254 -2.48 28.20 5.92
C VAL A 254 -3.67 28.86 6.59
N PHE A 255 -4.62 28.05 7.05
CA PHE A 255 -5.83 28.43 7.76
C PHE A 255 -5.80 28.05 9.23
N CYS A 256 -6.69 28.64 9.99
CA CYS A 256 -6.85 28.46 11.43
C CYS A 256 -8.28 28.02 11.76
N VAL A 257 -8.44 26.96 12.56
CA VAL A 257 -9.74 26.53 13.06
C VAL A 257 -9.66 25.98 14.48
N CYS A 258 -10.80 26.00 15.17
CA CYS A 258 -11.06 25.14 16.31
C CYS A 258 -12.31 24.32 16.01
N ALA A 259 -12.11 23.15 15.37
CA ALA A 259 -13.21 22.31 14.91
C ALA A 259 -14.13 21.85 16.05
N LEU A 260 -13.58 21.59 17.24
CA LEU A 260 -14.36 21.19 18.42
C LEU A 260 -15.35 22.26 18.83
N LYS A 261 -14.96 23.55 18.80
CA LYS A 261 -15.80 24.70 19.14
C LYS A 261 -16.57 25.30 17.95
N ASP A 262 -16.40 24.69 16.75
CA ASP A 262 -17.02 25.18 15.50
C ASP A 262 -16.63 26.62 15.12
N MET A 263 -15.38 26.97 15.42
CA MET A 263 -14.84 28.29 15.11
C MET A 263 -13.92 28.20 13.88
N GLY A 264 -14.17 29.03 12.87
CA GLY A 264 -13.42 29.06 11.61
C GLY A 264 -13.93 28.09 10.53
N VAL A 265 -14.83 27.16 10.85
CA VAL A 265 -15.30 26.11 9.91
C VAL A 265 -16.07 26.69 8.73
N GLN A 266 -17.05 27.58 8.97
CA GLN A 266 -17.79 28.25 7.89
C GLN A 266 -16.85 29.04 6.96
N ARG A 267 -15.88 29.77 7.52
CA ARG A 267 -14.91 30.52 6.73
C ARG A 267 -14.01 29.63 5.89
N LEU A 268 -13.60 28.47 6.42
CA LEU A 268 -12.90 27.44 5.65
C LEU A 268 -13.78 26.94 4.49
N MET A 269 -15.04 26.60 4.74
CA MET A 269 -15.97 26.13 3.72
C MET A 269 -16.22 27.20 2.64
N GLU A 270 -16.30 28.48 3.01
CA GLU A 270 -16.38 29.60 2.08
C GLU A 270 -15.14 29.66 1.17
N PHE A 271 -13.94 29.52 1.72
CA PHE A 271 -12.70 29.48 0.95
C PHE A 271 -12.64 28.24 0.02
N LEU A 272 -12.96 27.06 0.54
CA LEU A 272 -13.03 25.83 -0.25
C LEU A 272 -14.05 25.96 -1.40
N GLY A 273 -15.18 26.59 -1.17
CA GLY A 273 -16.19 26.82 -2.19
C GLY A 273 -15.76 27.83 -3.27
N ASN A 274 -15.07 28.92 -2.89
CA ASN A 274 -14.80 30.05 -3.77
C ASN A 274 -13.40 30.04 -4.39
N VAL A 275 -12.38 29.51 -3.69
CA VAL A 275 -10.97 29.67 -4.10
C VAL A 275 -10.38 28.40 -4.66
N VAL A 276 -10.59 27.23 -4.04
CA VAL A 276 -9.93 25.99 -4.52
C VAL A 276 -10.36 25.63 -5.94
N PRO A 277 -9.49 25.01 -6.75
CA PRO A 277 -9.80 24.69 -8.13
C PRO A 277 -10.98 23.72 -8.28
N PHE A 278 -11.71 23.87 -9.38
CA PHE A 278 -12.72 22.92 -9.81
C PHE A 278 -12.08 21.68 -10.46
N VAL A 279 -12.82 20.61 -10.58
CA VAL A 279 -12.38 19.39 -11.28
C VAL A 279 -11.86 19.69 -12.68
N SER A 280 -12.52 20.61 -13.40
CA SER A 280 -12.15 21.00 -14.77
C SER A 280 -10.84 21.80 -14.88
N GLU A 281 -10.41 22.43 -13.78
CA GLU A 281 -9.16 23.22 -13.72
C GLU A 281 -7.93 22.37 -13.34
N MET A 282 -8.16 21.14 -12.90
CA MET A 282 -7.11 20.22 -12.52
C MET A 282 -6.46 19.53 -13.72
N PRO A 283 -5.22 19.07 -13.60
CA PRO A 283 -4.58 18.24 -14.63
C PRO A 283 -5.45 17.03 -14.99
N LYS A 284 -5.62 16.79 -16.29
CA LYS A 284 -6.46 15.69 -16.78
C LYS A 284 -5.91 14.34 -16.36
N VAL A 285 -6.81 13.44 -16.01
CA VAL A 285 -6.45 12.05 -15.69
C VAL A 285 -6.12 11.31 -17.00
N ARG A 286 -5.12 10.45 -16.96
CA ARG A 286 -4.74 9.60 -18.10
C ARG A 286 -5.24 8.18 -17.93
N ASN A 287 -5.79 7.61 -18.99
CA ASN A 287 -6.17 6.21 -19.05
C ASN A 287 -4.93 5.28 -19.19
N THR A 288 -5.15 3.97 -19.23
CA THR A 288 -4.06 2.98 -19.39
C THR A 288 -3.32 3.09 -20.73
N ARG A 289 -3.88 3.75 -21.73
CA ARG A 289 -3.24 4.03 -23.03
C ARG A 289 -2.45 5.34 -23.04
N GLY A 290 -2.46 6.09 -21.94
CA GLY A 290 -1.81 7.39 -21.81
C GLY A 290 -2.64 8.56 -22.38
N GLU A 291 -3.87 8.32 -22.84
CA GLU A 291 -4.77 9.33 -23.37
C GLU A 291 -5.38 10.17 -22.24
N GLU A 292 -5.51 11.46 -22.43
CA GLU A 292 -6.11 12.36 -21.45
C GLU A 292 -7.65 12.27 -21.51
N VAL A 293 -8.25 12.08 -20.33
CA VAL A 293 -9.71 12.05 -20.17
C VAL A 293 -10.16 13.37 -19.57
N THR A 294 -11.01 14.08 -20.28
CA THR A 294 -11.60 15.34 -19.80
C THR A 294 -12.88 15.02 -19.04
N PRO A 295 -13.08 15.59 -17.84
CA PRO A 295 -14.35 15.49 -17.13
C PRO A 295 -15.40 16.36 -17.81
N ASP A 296 -16.09 15.79 -18.79
CA ASP A 296 -17.12 16.45 -19.59
C ASP A 296 -18.46 15.73 -19.38
N THR A 297 -19.47 16.45 -18.93
CA THR A 297 -20.83 15.95 -18.69
C THR A 297 -21.48 15.41 -19.97
N ASN A 298 -21.15 15.97 -21.15
CA ASN A 298 -21.66 15.50 -22.43
C ASN A 298 -20.74 14.45 -23.08
N GLY A 299 -19.67 14.09 -22.40
CA GLY A 299 -18.72 13.09 -22.87
C GLY A 299 -19.26 11.65 -22.77
N PRO A 300 -18.48 10.69 -23.24
CA PRO A 300 -18.84 9.27 -23.11
C PRO A 300 -18.86 8.84 -21.64
N GLU A 301 -19.84 8.05 -21.26
CA GLU A 301 -20.01 7.57 -19.88
C GLU A 301 -18.85 6.67 -19.45
N SER A 302 -18.15 7.06 -18.39
CA SER A 302 -17.09 6.27 -17.78
C SER A 302 -16.99 6.54 -16.27
N ILE A 303 -16.97 5.49 -15.47
CA ILE A 303 -16.83 5.58 -14.01
C ILE A 303 -15.70 4.68 -13.52
N TYR A 304 -15.03 5.14 -12.47
CA TYR A 304 -13.93 4.41 -11.81
C TYR A 304 -14.30 4.07 -10.38
N PHE A 305 -14.29 2.79 -10.03
CA PHE A 305 -14.57 2.29 -8.69
C PHE A 305 -13.30 2.30 -7.85
N PHE A 306 -13.25 3.15 -6.86
CA PHE A 306 -12.04 3.36 -6.05
C PHE A 306 -12.11 2.74 -4.65
N LYS A 307 -13.30 2.40 -4.17
CA LYS A 307 -13.50 1.86 -2.82
C LYS A 307 -14.71 0.93 -2.79
N THR A 308 -14.56 -0.18 -2.09
CA THR A 308 -15.65 -1.05 -1.64
C THR A 308 -15.76 -0.96 -0.12
N GLY A 309 -16.97 -0.80 0.42
CA GLY A 309 -17.24 -0.93 1.85
C GLY A 309 -18.14 -2.14 2.07
N ILE A 310 -17.87 -2.94 3.10
CA ILE A 310 -18.74 -4.07 3.48
C ILE A 310 -19.46 -3.68 4.75
N GLU A 311 -20.73 -3.33 4.60
CA GLU A 311 -21.54 -2.82 5.69
C GLU A 311 -22.52 -3.88 6.23
N PRO A 312 -22.71 -3.96 7.55
CA PRO A 312 -23.73 -4.81 8.14
C PRO A 312 -25.11 -4.52 7.53
N HIS A 313 -25.88 -5.56 7.22
CA HIS A 313 -27.26 -5.52 6.68
C HIS A 313 -27.43 -4.98 5.26
N ILE A 314 -26.44 -4.31 4.68
CA ILE A 314 -26.49 -3.77 3.31
C ILE A 314 -25.65 -4.64 2.36
N GLY A 315 -24.52 -5.13 2.85
CA GLY A 315 -23.53 -5.85 2.06
C GLY A 315 -22.51 -4.91 1.41
N GLU A 316 -22.13 -5.21 0.17
CA GLU A 316 -21.14 -4.42 -0.56
C GLU A 316 -21.73 -3.09 -1.03
N VAL A 317 -21.04 -2.00 -0.68
CA VAL A 317 -21.26 -0.63 -1.15
C VAL A 317 -20.07 -0.23 -2.00
N SER A 318 -20.31 0.06 -3.26
CA SER A 318 -19.25 0.40 -4.22
C SER A 318 -19.22 1.90 -4.47
N TYR A 319 -18.12 2.56 -4.11
CA TYR A 319 -17.90 3.99 -4.32
C TYR A 319 -17.16 4.23 -5.63
N PHE A 320 -17.62 5.22 -6.38
CA PHE A 320 -17.05 5.55 -7.69
C PHE A 320 -16.93 7.06 -7.92
N LYS A 321 -16.01 7.43 -8.80
CA LYS A 321 -15.91 8.77 -9.39
C LYS A 321 -16.38 8.70 -10.84
N VAL A 322 -17.23 9.65 -11.25
CA VAL A 322 -17.61 9.82 -12.65
C VAL A 322 -16.46 10.50 -13.38
N MET A 323 -15.82 9.76 -14.28
CA MET A 323 -14.64 10.25 -15.00
C MET A 323 -15.03 11.06 -16.22
N SER A 324 -16.14 10.71 -16.88
CA SER A 324 -16.72 11.39 -18.03
C SER A 324 -18.19 11.00 -18.17
N GLY A 325 -18.99 11.84 -18.80
CA GLY A 325 -20.41 11.62 -19.01
C GLY A 325 -21.27 11.91 -17.78
N THR A 326 -22.47 11.40 -17.79
CA THR A 326 -23.49 11.49 -16.74
C THR A 326 -24.02 10.10 -16.42
N ILE A 327 -24.09 9.74 -15.15
CA ILE A 327 -24.56 8.44 -14.67
C ILE A 327 -25.91 8.58 -13.99
N LYS A 328 -26.82 7.67 -14.33
CA LYS A 328 -28.21 7.62 -13.80
C LYS A 328 -28.57 6.21 -13.31
N PRO A 329 -29.53 6.09 -12.38
CA PRO A 329 -30.12 4.82 -12.06
C PRO A 329 -30.71 4.16 -13.32
N GLY A 330 -30.39 2.89 -13.53
CA GLY A 330 -30.87 2.12 -14.68
C GLY A 330 -29.88 2.00 -15.84
N ASP A 331 -28.78 2.73 -15.82
CA ASP A 331 -27.75 2.66 -16.87
C ASP A 331 -27.12 1.27 -16.93
N ASP A 332 -26.94 0.77 -18.15
CA ASP A 332 -26.27 -0.51 -18.42
C ASP A 332 -24.84 -0.23 -18.88
N LEU A 333 -23.87 -0.57 -18.06
CA LEU A 333 -22.45 -0.32 -18.29
C LEU A 333 -21.68 -1.62 -18.48
N LEU A 334 -20.55 -1.55 -19.18
CA LEU A 334 -19.61 -2.65 -19.39
C LEU A 334 -18.40 -2.49 -18.48
N ASN A 335 -18.10 -3.51 -17.70
CA ASN A 335 -16.86 -3.57 -16.92
C ASN A 335 -15.67 -3.86 -17.87
N ALA A 336 -14.82 -2.86 -18.08
CA ALA A 336 -13.68 -2.95 -18.99
C ALA A 336 -12.60 -3.93 -18.51
N ASP A 337 -12.55 -4.20 -17.21
CA ASP A 337 -11.55 -5.07 -16.59
C ASP A 337 -11.98 -6.55 -16.59
N ARG A 338 -13.27 -6.82 -16.56
CA ARG A 338 -13.83 -8.16 -16.40
C ARG A 338 -14.70 -8.62 -17.57
N GLY A 339 -15.09 -7.70 -18.45
CA GLY A 339 -15.96 -8.00 -19.59
C GLY A 339 -17.43 -8.27 -19.22
N SER A 340 -17.81 -8.10 -17.96
CA SER A 340 -19.18 -8.31 -17.47
C SER A 340 -20.04 -7.07 -17.68
N LYS A 341 -21.35 -7.27 -17.89
CA LYS A 341 -22.33 -6.19 -17.95
C LYS A 341 -22.93 -5.96 -16.57
N GLU A 342 -22.96 -4.70 -16.18
CA GLU A 342 -23.53 -4.24 -14.92
C GLU A 342 -24.65 -3.25 -15.16
N ARG A 343 -25.75 -3.42 -14.44
CA ARG A 343 -26.81 -2.44 -14.38
C ARG A 343 -26.69 -1.62 -13.10
N ILE A 344 -26.55 -0.33 -13.26
CA ILE A 344 -26.47 0.59 -12.12
C ILE A 344 -27.84 0.69 -11.46
N GLY A 345 -27.90 0.32 -10.19
CA GLY A 345 -29.10 0.45 -9.37
C GLY A 345 -29.31 1.90 -8.93
N GLN A 346 -29.91 2.10 -7.77
CA GLN A 346 -29.99 3.42 -7.16
C GLN A 346 -28.58 3.94 -6.87
N ILE A 347 -28.32 5.19 -7.24
CA ILE A 347 -27.08 5.90 -6.91
C ILE A 347 -27.31 6.87 -5.76
N TYR A 348 -26.26 7.10 -4.99
CA TYR A 348 -26.31 7.92 -3.77
C TYR A 348 -25.11 8.87 -3.72
N ALA A 349 -25.35 10.06 -3.15
CA ALA A 349 -24.29 10.89 -2.61
C ALA A 349 -23.92 10.39 -1.20
N GLY A 350 -22.63 10.31 -0.89
CA GLY A 350 -22.13 9.86 0.41
C GLY A 350 -22.47 10.87 1.51
N ALA A 351 -22.89 10.39 2.67
CA ALA A 351 -23.09 11.17 3.88
C ALA A 351 -22.62 10.35 5.10
N GLY A 352 -21.43 9.79 5.02
CA GLY A 352 -20.89 8.86 6.03
C GLY A 352 -21.73 7.59 6.12
N ALA A 353 -22.17 7.27 7.34
CA ALA A 353 -23.09 6.14 7.59
C ALA A 353 -24.41 6.25 6.84
N ASN A 354 -24.83 7.45 6.45
CA ASN A 354 -26.03 7.71 5.69
C ASN A 354 -25.73 7.87 4.20
N ARG A 355 -26.77 7.71 3.35
CA ARG A 355 -26.68 7.91 1.92
C ARG A 355 -27.91 8.66 1.45
N ILE A 356 -27.69 9.66 0.61
CA ILE A 356 -28.75 10.48 0.04
C ILE A 356 -28.99 10.03 -1.40
N PRO A 357 -30.16 9.49 -1.75
CA PRO A 357 -30.46 9.08 -3.12
C PRO A 357 -30.44 10.30 -4.05
N VAL A 358 -29.86 10.10 -5.24
CA VAL A 358 -29.76 11.11 -6.28
C VAL A 358 -30.22 10.55 -7.62
N ASP A 359 -30.71 11.44 -8.49
CA ASP A 359 -31.22 11.04 -9.81
C ASP A 359 -30.12 10.97 -10.87
N GLN A 360 -29.02 11.69 -10.69
CA GLN A 360 -27.84 11.62 -11.55
C GLN A 360 -26.59 12.16 -10.87
N LEU A 361 -25.44 11.74 -11.38
CA LEU A 361 -24.12 12.28 -11.04
C LEU A 361 -23.38 12.62 -12.34
N ASP A 362 -22.82 13.81 -12.43
CA ASP A 362 -22.12 14.33 -13.58
C ASP A 362 -20.60 14.12 -13.46
N ALA A 363 -19.89 14.27 -14.60
CA ALA A 363 -18.45 14.14 -14.67
C ALA A 363 -17.72 14.95 -13.58
N GLY A 364 -16.82 14.29 -12.86
CA GLY A 364 -16.08 14.83 -11.72
C GLY A 364 -16.71 14.53 -10.36
N ASP A 365 -17.97 14.08 -10.32
CA ASP A 365 -18.68 13.81 -9.06
C ASP A 365 -18.32 12.45 -8.47
N ILE A 366 -18.49 12.34 -7.16
CA ILE A 366 -18.27 11.11 -6.39
C ILE A 366 -19.62 10.63 -5.83
N GLY A 367 -19.88 9.35 -6.01
CA GLY A 367 -21.07 8.69 -5.46
C GLY A 367 -20.82 7.25 -5.11
N CYS A 368 -21.90 6.58 -4.72
CA CYS A 368 -21.88 5.14 -4.48
C CYS A 368 -23.16 4.46 -4.96
N THR A 369 -23.07 3.15 -5.12
CA THR A 369 -24.20 2.27 -5.43
C THR A 369 -24.05 0.95 -4.70
N VAL A 370 -25.08 0.14 -4.71
CA VAL A 370 -25.13 -1.15 -4.02
C VAL A 370 -25.58 -2.26 -4.97
N LYS A 371 -25.35 -3.51 -4.58
CA LYS A 371 -25.86 -4.71 -5.29
C LYS A 371 -25.31 -4.88 -6.71
N LEU A 372 -24.08 -4.46 -6.97
CA LEU A 372 -23.36 -4.83 -8.19
C LEU A 372 -22.99 -6.31 -8.14
N LYS A 373 -22.94 -6.97 -9.30
CA LYS A 373 -22.70 -8.42 -9.40
C LYS A 373 -21.21 -8.78 -9.43
N ASP A 374 -20.46 -8.07 -10.26
CA ASP A 374 -19.07 -8.41 -10.57
C ASP A 374 -18.20 -7.15 -10.74
N VAL A 375 -18.25 -6.26 -9.75
CA VAL A 375 -17.42 -5.05 -9.70
C VAL A 375 -16.50 -5.13 -8.50
N LYS A 376 -15.25 -4.75 -8.71
CA LYS A 376 -14.19 -4.72 -7.68
C LYS A 376 -13.54 -3.34 -7.62
N THR A 377 -12.91 -3.05 -6.48
CA THR A 377 -12.07 -1.86 -6.33
C THR A 377 -11.01 -1.83 -7.43
N GLY A 378 -10.89 -0.68 -8.11
CA GLY A 378 -10.00 -0.48 -9.25
C GLY A 378 -10.64 -0.72 -10.62
N ASN A 379 -11.88 -1.24 -10.70
CA ASN A 379 -12.53 -1.47 -11.99
C ASN A 379 -13.04 -0.18 -12.64
N THR A 380 -13.04 -0.20 -13.98
CA THR A 380 -13.63 0.84 -14.82
C THR A 380 -14.88 0.30 -15.50
N LEU A 381 -15.99 1.01 -15.40
CA LEU A 381 -17.21 0.71 -16.14
C LEU A 381 -17.50 1.82 -17.16
N ASN A 382 -17.91 1.41 -18.35
CA ASN A 382 -18.14 2.31 -19.49
C ASN A 382 -19.52 2.12 -20.12
N GLY A 383 -20.03 3.21 -20.70
CA GLY A 383 -21.18 3.20 -21.57
C GLY A 383 -20.90 2.42 -22.87
N LYS A 384 -21.94 2.19 -23.65
CA LYS A 384 -21.85 1.41 -24.89
C LYS A 384 -20.88 2.03 -25.90
N GLY A 385 -19.91 1.23 -26.36
CA GLY A 385 -18.93 1.64 -27.39
C GLY A 385 -17.76 2.49 -26.85
N VAL A 386 -17.66 2.64 -25.55
CA VAL A 386 -16.55 3.33 -24.88
C VAL A 386 -15.51 2.31 -24.42
N GLU A 387 -14.23 2.57 -24.68
CA GLU A 387 -13.11 1.69 -24.31
C GLU A 387 -12.13 2.37 -23.36
N GLN A 388 -12.63 3.07 -22.36
CA GLN A 388 -11.79 3.66 -21.33
C GLN A 388 -11.39 2.61 -20.30
N ARG A 389 -10.17 2.72 -19.78
CA ARG A 389 -9.69 1.93 -18.63
C ARG A 389 -8.70 2.77 -17.84
N PHE A 390 -8.90 2.86 -16.54
CA PHE A 390 -8.02 3.60 -15.65
C PHE A 390 -7.06 2.64 -14.93
N ASN A 391 -5.89 3.18 -14.58
CA ASN A 391 -4.89 2.41 -13.85
C ASN A 391 -5.37 2.09 -12.42
N PHE A 392 -5.04 0.90 -11.95
CA PHE A 392 -5.20 0.58 -10.53
C PHE A 392 -4.34 1.52 -9.68
N ILE A 393 -4.87 1.90 -8.53
CA ILE A 393 -4.13 2.71 -7.56
C ILE A 393 -2.92 1.91 -7.08
N LYS A 394 -1.74 2.55 -7.11
CA LYS A 394 -0.50 1.94 -6.62
C LYS A 394 -0.37 2.20 -5.12
N TYR A 395 -0.39 1.14 -4.36
CA TYR A 395 -0.18 1.18 -2.93
C TYR A 395 1.29 0.93 -2.56
N PRO A 396 1.76 1.37 -1.39
CA PRO A 396 3.08 1.02 -0.89
C PRO A 396 3.17 -0.47 -0.61
N ASN A 397 4.38 -1.01 -0.72
CA ASN A 397 4.62 -2.40 -0.35
C ASN A 397 4.30 -2.62 1.13
N PRO A 398 3.79 -3.80 1.49
CA PRO A 398 3.58 -4.16 2.88
C PRO A 398 4.88 -4.10 3.70
N LYS A 399 4.76 -3.70 4.97
CA LYS A 399 5.89 -3.56 5.89
C LYS A 399 5.85 -4.56 7.05
N TYR A 400 4.72 -5.25 7.22
CA TYR A 400 4.51 -6.18 8.32
C TYR A 400 3.74 -7.42 7.85
N SER A 401 4.17 -8.60 8.27
CA SER A 401 3.62 -9.88 7.81
C SER A 401 3.43 -10.85 8.94
N ARG A 402 2.36 -11.64 8.89
CA ARG A 402 2.09 -12.75 9.79
C ARG A 402 1.52 -13.94 9.01
N ALA A 403 1.88 -15.14 9.41
CA ALA A 403 1.14 -16.32 8.98
C ALA A 403 -0.16 -16.37 9.79
N ILE A 404 -1.26 -16.75 9.13
CA ILE A 404 -2.58 -16.86 9.75
C ILE A 404 -3.15 -18.25 9.54
N LYS A 405 -3.73 -18.82 10.57
CA LYS A 405 -4.47 -20.07 10.48
C LYS A 405 -5.80 -19.96 11.23
N ALA A 406 -6.81 -20.66 10.75
CA ALA A 406 -8.04 -20.84 11.50
C ALA A 406 -7.77 -21.78 12.69
N ALA A 407 -8.30 -21.44 13.86
CA ALA A 407 -8.20 -22.30 15.05
C ALA A 407 -8.89 -23.67 14.80
N ASN A 408 -9.94 -23.69 13.99
CA ASN A 408 -10.60 -24.91 13.52
C ASN A 408 -10.33 -25.09 12.02
N ALA A 409 -9.75 -26.21 11.62
CA ALA A 409 -9.41 -26.52 10.23
C ALA A 409 -10.61 -26.43 9.27
N GLN A 410 -11.85 -26.72 9.74
CA GLN A 410 -13.07 -26.60 8.95
C GLN A 410 -13.41 -25.17 8.54
N ASP A 411 -12.89 -24.18 9.23
CA ASP A 411 -13.15 -22.77 8.96
C ASP A 411 -12.12 -22.13 8.00
N THR A 412 -11.14 -22.90 7.51
CA THR A 412 -10.08 -22.40 6.61
C THR A 412 -10.62 -21.79 5.34
N GLU A 413 -11.61 -22.42 4.68
CA GLU A 413 -12.22 -21.88 3.45
C GLU A 413 -13.00 -20.59 3.73
N LYS A 414 -13.72 -20.52 4.85
CA LYS A 414 -14.46 -19.32 5.26
C LYS A 414 -13.48 -18.17 5.59
N MET A 415 -12.39 -18.48 6.28
CA MET A 415 -11.33 -17.51 6.57
C MET A 415 -10.75 -16.93 5.28
N MET A 416 -10.43 -17.79 4.30
CA MET A 416 -9.93 -17.33 3.01
C MET A 416 -10.92 -16.44 2.27
N ALA A 417 -12.20 -16.80 2.24
CA ALA A 417 -13.24 -15.99 1.62
C ALA A 417 -13.37 -14.62 2.32
N ALA A 418 -13.32 -14.58 3.65
CA ALA A 418 -13.33 -13.33 4.44
C ALA A 418 -12.11 -12.46 4.17
N LEU A 419 -10.91 -13.03 4.13
CA LEU A 419 -9.67 -12.31 3.82
C LEU A 419 -9.71 -11.67 2.43
N LEU A 420 -10.21 -12.39 1.42
CA LEU A 420 -10.35 -11.87 0.06
C LEU A 420 -11.37 -10.71 -0.03
N LYS A 421 -12.44 -10.76 0.76
CA LYS A 421 -13.39 -9.64 0.88
C LYS A 421 -12.73 -8.43 1.54
N MET A 422 -11.98 -8.64 2.63
CA MET A 422 -11.26 -7.55 3.31
C MET A 422 -10.22 -6.89 2.40
N HIS A 423 -9.54 -7.66 1.55
CA HIS A 423 -8.64 -7.12 0.53
C HIS A 423 -9.38 -6.20 -0.48
N GLN A 424 -10.66 -6.44 -0.77
CA GLN A 424 -11.44 -5.53 -1.64
C GLN A 424 -11.77 -4.20 -0.96
N GLU A 425 -11.93 -4.19 0.37
CA GLU A 425 -12.14 -2.95 1.13
C GLU A 425 -10.86 -2.16 1.31
N ASP A 426 -9.78 -2.85 1.64
CA ASP A 426 -8.44 -2.27 1.77
C ASP A 426 -7.42 -3.12 1.00
N PRO A 427 -7.04 -2.69 -0.21
CA PRO A 427 -6.06 -3.41 -1.03
C PRO A 427 -4.65 -3.50 -0.43
N THR A 428 -4.37 -2.78 0.66
CA THR A 428 -3.10 -2.88 1.39
C THR A 428 -3.05 -4.06 2.35
N TRP A 429 -4.17 -4.73 2.63
CA TRP A 429 -4.17 -6.10 3.17
C TRP A 429 -3.92 -7.09 2.04
N VAL A 430 -2.73 -7.58 1.93
CA VAL A 430 -2.36 -8.56 0.90
C VAL A 430 -2.38 -9.96 1.50
N VAL A 431 -2.98 -10.90 0.77
CA VAL A 431 -3.11 -12.31 1.20
C VAL A 431 -2.34 -13.19 0.24
N GLU A 432 -1.41 -13.96 0.77
CA GLU A 432 -0.58 -14.91 0.02
C GLU A 432 -0.81 -16.34 0.53
N GLN A 433 -1.13 -17.26 -0.37
CA GLN A 433 -1.11 -18.69 -0.09
C GLN A 433 0.21 -19.28 -0.56
N SER A 434 1.15 -19.46 0.37
CA SER A 434 2.43 -20.09 0.07
C SER A 434 2.29 -21.62 0.07
N LYS A 435 2.32 -22.22 -1.12
CA LYS A 435 2.33 -23.69 -1.27
C LYS A 435 3.62 -24.29 -0.72
N GLU A 436 4.73 -23.60 -0.88
CA GLU A 436 6.05 -23.99 -0.41
C GLU A 436 6.08 -24.07 1.12
N LEU A 437 5.65 -23.01 1.79
CA LEU A 437 5.67 -22.92 3.25
C LEU A 437 4.46 -23.60 3.92
N ARG A 438 3.47 -23.98 3.12
CA ARG A 438 2.17 -24.50 3.58
C ARG A 438 1.50 -23.57 4.59
N GLN A 439 1.61 -22.27 4.34
CA GLN A 439 1.04 -21.22 5.18
C GLN A 439 0.22 -20.25 4.35
N THR A 440 -0.82 -19.70 4.95
CA THR A 440 -1.47 -18.48 4.50
C THR A 440 -0.78 -17.31 5.20
N ILE A 441 -0.24 -16.38 4.43
CA ILE A 441 0.47 -15.20 4.97
C ILE A 441 -0.38 -13.97 4.66
N VAL A 442 -0.59 -13.14 5.67
CA VAL A 442 -1.23 -11.84 5.53
C VAL A 442 -0.19 -10.75 5.73
N HIS A 443 -0.21 -9.78 4.83
CA HIS A 443 0.71 -8.66 4.82
C HIS A 443 -0.07 -7.37 5.01
N GLY A 444 0.50 -6.41 5.73
CA GLY A 444 -0.09 -5.11 5.99
C GLY A 444 0.96 -4.02 6.16
N GLN A 445 0.50 -2.80 6.46
CA GLN A 445 1.36 -1.63 6.60
C GLN A 445 2.01 -1.53 7.99
N GLY A 446 1.45 -2.20 9.00
CA GLY A 446 1.97 -2.23 10.35
C GLY A 446 1.28 -3.29 11.22
N GLU A 447 1.70 -3.40 12.46
CA GLU A 447 1.14 -4.35 13.41
C GLU A 447 -0.34 -4.08 13.70
N PHE A 448 -0.69 -2.80 13.89
CA PHE A 448 -2.06 -2.40 14.18
C PHE A 448 -3.00 -2.69 13.00
N HIS A 449 -2.51 -2.57 11.77
CA HIS A 449 -3.24 -2.94 10.57
C HIS A 449 -3.66 -4.43 10.58
N LEU A 450 -2.73 -5.35 10.87
CA LEU A 450 -3.04 -6.78 10.97
C LEU A 450 -3.86 -7.14 12.21
N ARG A 451 -3.67 -6.42 13.33
CA ARG A 451 -4.51 -6.59 14.53
C ARG A 451 -5.97 -6.22 14.24
N THR A 452 -6.19 -5.18 13.45
CA THR A 452 -7.53 -4.78 12.98
C THR A 452 -8.16 -5.86 12.08
N LEU A 453 -7.39 -6.46 11.17
CA LEU A 453 -7.84 -7.57 10.34
C LEU A 453 -8.27 -8.77 11.21
N LYS A 454 -7.45 -9.15 12.19
CA LYS A 454 -7.77 -10.23 13.14
C LYS A 454 -9.04 -9.92 13.93
N TRP A 455 -9.17 -8.71 14.47
CA TRP A 455 -10.37 -8.29 15.20
C TRP A 455 -11.64 -8.43 14.34
N ARG A 456 -11.58 -8.05 13.08
CA ARG A 456 -12.70 -8.17 12.14
C ARG A 456 -13.07 -9.62 11.84
N LEU A 457 -12.09 -10.50 11.66
CA LEU A 457 -12.35 -11.94 11.48
C LEU A 457 -13.06 -12.52 12.70
N GLU A 458 -12.61 -12.17 13.90
CA GLU A 458 -13.15 -12.71 15.16
C GLU A 458 -14.52 -12.12 15.52
N ASN A 459 -14.71 -10.81 15.31
CA ASN A 459 -15.92 -10.11 15.76
C ASN A 459 -17.02 -9.99 14.69
N ASN A 460 -16.66 -9.79 13.43
CA ASN A 460 -17.64 -9.67 12.35
C ASN A 460 -17.96 -11.03 11.74
N GLU A 461 -16.93 -11.83 11.40
CA GLU A 461 -17.08 -13.12 10.72
C GLU A 461 -17.23 -14.31 11.70
N LYS A 462 -17.01 -14.08 13.01
CA LYS A 462 -17.04 -15.11 14.07
C LYS A 462 -16.03 -16.25 13.83
N LEU A 463 -14.88 -15.93 13.26
CA LEU A 463 -13.81 -16.87 12.96
C LEU A 463 -12.65 -16.67 13.93
N HIS A 464 -12.37 -17.64 14.76
CA HIS A 464 -11.19 -17.61 15.62
C HIS A 464 -9.94 -17.94 14.80
N VAL A 465 -8.95 -17.06 14.85
CA VAL A 465 -7.70 -17.19 14.09
C VAL A 465 -6.48 -16.97 14.98
N GLU A 466 -5.39 -17.61 14.61
CA GLU A 466 -4.09 -17.47 15.27
C GLU A 466 -3.07 -16.87 14.31
N PHE A 467 -2.25 -15.96 14.83
CA PHE A 467 -1.09 -15.41 14.12
C PHE A 467 0.18 -16.13 14.55
N GLU A 468 0.99 -16.48 13.57
CA GLU A 468 2.31 -17.07 13.75
C GLU A 468 3.35 -16.26 12.95
N GLU A 469 4.63 -16.47 13.25
CA GLU A 469 5.68 -15.91 12.39
C GLU A 469 5.72 -16.66 11.05
N PRO A 470 5.82 -15.95 9.91
CA PRO A 470 5.99 -16.61 8.63
C PRO A 470 7.27 -17.44 8.59
N LYS A 471 7.20 -18.66 8.08
CA LYS A 471 8.39 -19.46 7.80
C LYS A 471 9.25 -18.79 6.76
N ILE A 472 10.56 -18.96 6.86
CA ILE A 472 11.51 -18.43 5.89
C ILE A 472 11.64 -19.42 4.71
N PRO A 473 11.50 -18.98 3.45
CA PRO A 473 11.66 -19.84 2.29
C PRO A 473 13.15 -20.09 2.02
N TYR A 474 13.79 -20.94 2.81
CA TYR A 474 15.17 -21.34 2.59
C TYR A 474 15.32 -22.10 1.27
N ARG A 475 16.56 -22.21 0.77
CA ARG A 475 16.93 -23.03 -0.38
C ARG A 475 18.07 -23.95 0.00
N GLU A 476 18.19 -25.06 -0.72
CA GLU A 476 19.31 -25.98 -0.59
C GLU A 476 20.17 -25.95 -1.86
N THR A 477 21.45 -26.09 -1.71
CA THR A 477 22.41 -26.25 -2.81
C THR A 477 23.56 -27.15 -2.38
N ILE A 478 24.45 -27.46 -3.31
CA ILE A 478 25.64 -28.29 -3.06
C ILE A 478 26.90 -27.48 -3.34
N THR A 479 28.02 -27.89 -2.76
CA THR A 479 29.32 -27.21 -2.93
C THR A 479 30.40 -28.05 -3.56
N LYS A 480 30.16 -29.34 -3.70
CA LYS A 480 31.14 -30.32 -4.22
C LYS A 480 30.49 -31.25 -5.23
N GLN A 481 31.33 -31.92 -6.01
CA GLN A 481 30.93 -33.04 -6.84
C GLN A 481 30.75 -34.28 -5.98
N ALA A 482 29.70 -35.03 -6.23
CA ALA A 482 29.50 -36.35 -5.64
C ALA A 482 28.78 -37.29 -6.63
N ARG A 483 28.94 -38.57 -6.41
CA ARG A 483 28.26 -39.62 -7.17
C ARG A 483 27.47 -40.52 -6.23
N ALA A 484 26.38 -41.04 -6.71
CA ALA A 484 25.67 -42.13 -6.06
C ALA A 484 24.97 -43.01 -7.06
N GLU A 485 24.67 -44.22 -6.61
CA GLU A 485 23.91 -45.20 -7.36
C GLU A 485 22.79 -45.76 -6.49
N TYR A 486 21.62 -46.00 -7.06
CA TYR A 486 20.56 -46.65 -6.35
C TYR A 486 19.81 -47.63 -7.23
N ARG A 487 19.51 -48.80 -6.63
CA ARG A 487 18.75 -49.85 -7.27
C ARG A 487 17.39 -50.01 -6.59
N HIS A 488 16.34 -49.62 -7.28
CA HIS A 488 14.98 -49.94 -6.87
C HIS A 488 14.60 -51.33 -7.35
N LYS A 489 14.32 -52.23 -6.41
CA LYS A 489 13.84 -53.59 -6.70
C LYS A 489 12.70 -53.93 -5.74
N LYS A 490 11.50 -54.18 -6.27
CA LYS A 490 10.35 -54.63 -5.47
C LYS A 490 9.68 -55.80 -6.22
N GLN A 491 9.46 -56.87 -5.50
CA GLN A 491 8.80 -58.07 -6.04
C GLN A 491 7.61 -58.39 -5.11
N SER A 492 6.39 -58.18 -5.58
CA SER A 492 5.15 -58.45 -4.87
C SER A 492 4.17 -59.07 -5.86
N GLY A 493 4.07 -60.40 -5.91
CA GLY A 493 3.05 -61.19 -6.57
C GLY A 493 2.45 -60.66 -7.87
N GLY A 494 3.27 -60.56 -8.95
CA GLY A 494 2.91 -60.01 -10.25
C GLY A 494 4.13 -59.45 -11.00
N ALA A 495 3.94 -58.52 -11.95
CA ALA A 495 5.06 -57.83 -12.60
C ALA A 495 5.90 -57.07 -11.57
N GLY A 496 7.22 -57.39 -11.52
CA GLY A 496 8.17 -56.76 -10.60
C GLY A 496 8.42 -55.28 -10.91
N GLN A 497 9.10 -54.60 -10.02
CA GLN A 497 9.61 -53.26 -10.24
C GLN A 497 11.13 -53.29 -10.19
N PHE A 498 11.80 -52.85 -11.25
CA PHE A 498 13.24 -52.78 -11.31
C PHE A 498 13.73 -51.51 -12.04
N GLY A 499 14.66 -50.79 -11.43
CA GLY A 499 15.38 -49.67 -12.06
C GLY A 499 16.63 -49.35 -11.26
N GLU A 500 17.75 -49.18 -11.94
CA GLU A 500 19.03 -48.81 -11.34
C GLU A 500 19.55 -47.57 -12.04
N VAL A 501 19.91 -46.55 -11.28
CA VAL A 501 20.41 -45.27 -11.79
C VAL A 501 21.71 -44.90 -11.09
N HIS A 502 22.73 -44.62 -11.91
CA HIS A 502 24.00 -44.07 -11.44
C HIS A 502 24.12 -42.63 -11.92
N LEU A 503 24.30 -41.70 -10.99
CA LEU A 503 24.38 -40.28 -11.33
C LEU A 503 25.50 -39.57 -10.58
N ILE A 504 25.90 -38.44 -11.14
CA ILE A 504 26.84 -37.49 -10.57
C ILE A 504 26.08 -36.18 -10.40
N VAL A 505 26.28 -35.51 -9.26
CA VAL A 505 25.80 -34.17 -9.01
C VAL A 505 26.97 -33.20 -8.79
N GLU A 506 26.81 -31.97 -9.25
CA GLU A 506 27.78 -30.92 -9.00
C GLU A 506 27.08 -29.56 -8.92
N PRO A 507 27.69 -28.56 -8.24
CA PRO A 507 27.19 -27.18 -8.26
C PRO A 507 27.13 -26.66 -9.70
N TYR A 508 26.07 -25.93 -10.05
CA TYR A 508 25.94 -25.31 -11.36
C TYR A 508 25.95 -23.78 -11.25
N ALA A 509 26.75 -23.16 -12.13
CA ALA A 509 26.71 -21.71 -12.36
C ALA A 509 26.47 -21.47 -13.85
N GLU A 510 25.75 -20.39 -14.16
CA GLU A 510 25.44 -20.05 -15.56
C GLU A 510 26.70 -19.82 -16.38
N GLY A 511 26.72 -20.35 -17.58
CA GLY A 511 27.92 -20.34 -18.47
C GLY A 511 28.96 -21.38 -18.15
N MET A 512 28.73 -22.27 -17.19
CA MET A 512 29.65 -23.38 -16.89
C MET A 512 29.76 -24.35 -18.08
N PRO A 513 31.00 -24.72 -18.53
CA PRO A 513 31.17 -25.60 -19.66
C PRO A 513 30.63 -27.02 -19.40
N ASP A 514 30.29 -27.73 -20.45
CA ASP A 514 29.86 -29.12 -20.35
C ASP A 514 30.99 -30.02 -19.83
N PRO A 515 30.66 -31.02 -18.99
CA PRO A 515 31.68 -31.87 -18.38
C PRO A 515 32.28 -32.84 -19.39
N VAL A 516 33.60 -32.93 -19.39
CA VAL A 516 34.36 -33.91 -20.23
C VAL A 516 34.59 -35.19 -19.44
N SER A 517 34.98 -35.08 -18.19
CA SER A 517 35.19 -36.22 -17.28
C SER A 517 35.06 -35.82 -15.83
N TYR A 518 34.81 -36.75 -14.95
CA TYR A 518 34.88 -36.63 -13.50
C TYR A 518 35.85 -37.59 -12.90
N ASN A 519 36.54 -37.25 -11.81
CA ASN A 519 37.49 -38.12 -11.12
C ASN A 519 37.00 -38.34 -9.66
N PHE A 520 36.76 -39.58 -9.31
CA PHE A 520 36.39 -40.00 -7.96
C PHE A 520 37.32 -41.11 -7.48
N GLY A 521 38.09 -40.82 -6.44
CA GLY A 521 39.00 -41.82 -5.85
C GLY A 521 40.07 -42.35 -6.76
N GLY A 522 40.51 -41.54 -7.73
CA GLY A 522 41.51 -41.95 -8.73
C GLY A 522 40.94 -42.65 -9.98
N GLN A 523 39.62 -42.87 -10.03
CA GLN A 523 38.93 -43.41 -11.20
C GLN A 523 38.35 -42.28 -12.04
N GLU A 524 38.72 -42.23 -13.32
CA GLU A 524 38.17 -41.24 -14.28
C GLU A 524 36.89 -41.79 -14.93
N PHE A 525 35.83 -40.95 -14.91
CA PHE A 525 34.55 -41.19 -15.58
C PHE A 525 34.43 -40.24 -16.76
N LYS A 526 34.66 -40.72 -17.97
CA LYS A 526 34.52 -39.92 -19.20
C LYS A 526 33.05 -39.76 -19.56
N MET A 527 32.65 -38.52 -19.87
CA MET A 527 31.29 -38.21 -20.25
C MET A 527 31.11 -38.20 -21.76
N ASN A 528 30.06 -38.88 -22.22
CA ASN A 528 29.61 -38.86 -23.61
C ASN A 528 28.20 -38.33 -23.66
N ILE A 529 28.08 -37.00 -23.75
CA ILE A 529 26.81 -36.29 -23.66
C ILE A 529 25.94 -36.62 -24.88
N LYS A 530 24.80 -37.26 -24.64
CA LYS A 530 23.79 -37.59 -25.65
C LYS A 530 22.67 -36.58 -25.71
N SER A 531 22.28 -36.04 -24.56
CA SER A 531 21.32 -34.94 -24.45
C SER A 531 21.61 -34.11 -23.22
N LYS A 532 21.24 -32.83 -23.31
CA LYS A 532 21.32 -31.84 -22.22
C LYS A 532 20.02 -31.08 -22.17
N GLU A 533 19.48 -30.94 -21.00
CA GLU A 533 18.28 -30.17 -20.73
C GLU A 533 18.56 -29.16 -19.60
N GLU A 534 18.38 -27.88 -19.88
CA GLU A 534 18.48 -26.81 -18.88
C GLU A 534 17.08 -26.34 -18.50
N LYS A 535 16.77 -26.35 -17.22
CA LYS A 535 15.47 -25.91 -16.67
C LYS A 535 15.64 -24.76 -15.71
N ASP A 536 14.95 -23.69 -15.98
CA ASP A 536 14.70 -22.66 -14.98
C ASP A 536 13.68 -23.20 -13.97
N LEU A 537 14.04 -23.16 -12.70
CA LEU A 537 13.19 -23.69 -11.64
C LEU A 537 12.12 -22.69 -11.25
N PRO A 538 10.86 -23.09 -11.03
CA PRO A 538 9.79 -22.19 -10.62
C PRO A 538 10.08 -21.41 -9.33
N TRP A 539 10.94 -21.96 -8.46
CA TRP A 539 11.37 -21.35 -7.19
C TRP A 539 12.73 -20.63 -7.29
N GLY A 540 13.20 -20.37 -8.49
CA GLY A 540 14.46 -19.71 -8.81
C GLY A 540 15.66 -20.64 -8.84
N GLY A 541 16.65 -20.25 -9.64
CA GLY A 541 17.83 -21.07 -9.94
C GLY A 541 17.60 -22.05 -11.10
N LYS A 542 18.58 -22.89 -11.37
CA LYS A 542 18.58 -23.82 -12.53
C LYS A 542 18.85 -25.26 -12.12
N LEU A 543 18.29 -26.18 -12.91
CA LEU A 543 18.70 -27.58 -12.99
C LEU A 543 19.24 -27.83 -14.40
N VAL A 544 20.44 -28.36 -14.47
CA VAL A 544 21.01 -28.89 -15.74
C VAL A 544 21.05 -30.41 -15.67
N PHE A 545 20.28 -31.05 -16.53
CA PHE A 545 20.17 -32.50 -16.59
C PHE A 545 20.87 -33.03 -17.85
N ILE A 546 21.85 -33.92 -17.68
CA ILE A 546 22.66 -34.48 -18.76
C ILE A 546 22.49 -35.98 -18.79
N ASN A 547 22.20 -36.51 -19.97
CA ASN A 547 22.26 -37.94 -20.26
C ASN A 547 23.59 -38.26 -20.91
N SER A 548 24.40 -39.08 -20.24
CA SER A 548 25.69 -39.62 -20.70
C SER A 548 25.73 -41.13 -20.63
N VAL A 549 24.58 -41.81 -20.60
CA VAL A 549 24.49 -43.28 -20.54
C VAL A 549 25.02 -43.91 -21.83
N VAL A 550 25.95 -44.86 -21.72
CA VAL A 550 26.52 -45.58 -22.85
C VAL A 550 26.02 -47.04 -22.91
N GLY A 551 26.13 -47.66 -24.07
CA GLY A 551 25.83 -49.08 -24.24
C GLY A 551 24.36 -49.51 -24.07
N GLY A 552 23.42 -48.58 -24.03
CA GLY A 552 22.00 -48.92 -23.88
C GLY A 552 21.62 -49.45 -22.48
N ALA A 553 22.42 -49.13 -21.45
CA ALA A 553 22.19 -49.56 -20.06
C ALA A 553 20.83 -49.12 -19.52
N ILE A 554 20.35 -47.95 -19.96
CA ILE A 554 19.00 -47.44 -19.72
C ILE A 554 18.40 -47.02 -21.06
N ASP A 555 17.18 -47.45 -21.34
CA ASP A 555 16.42 -47.01 -22.52
C ASP A 555 16.08 -45.49 -22.41
N LEU A 556 16.22 -44.77 -23.53
CA LEU A 556 15.95 -43.32 -23.59
C LEU A 556 14.55 -42.94 -23.13
N ARG A 557 13.57 -43.84 -23.31
CA ARG A 557 12.18 -43.61 -22.85
C ARG A 557 12.07 -43.40 -21.34
N PHE A 558 13.05 -43.85 -20.53
CA PHE A 558 13.06 -43.69 -19.08
C PHE A 558 13.75 -42.40 -18.60
N MET A 559 14.43 -41.64 -19.48
CA MET A 559 15.09 -40.40 -19.10
C MET A 559 14.10 -39.33 -18.53
N PRO A 560 12.89 -39.15 -19.08
CA PRO A 560 11.90 -38.27 -18.48
C PRO A 560 11.49 -38.71 -17.07
N ALA A 561 11.40 -40.00 -16.81
CA ALA A 561 11.05 -40.53 -15.48
C ALA A 561 12.20 -40.31 -14.47
N ILE A 562 13.45 -40.43 -14.90
CA ILE A 562 14.62 -40.13 -14.09
C ILE A 562 14.66 -38.63 -13.75
N LEU A 563 14.48 -37.77 -14.75
CA LEU A 563 14.40 -36.31 -14.54
C LEU A 563 13.26 -35.92 -13.57
N LYS A 564 12.09 -36.56 -13.70
CA LYS A 564 10.99 -36.39 -12.77
C LYS A 564 11.39 -36.75 -11.33
N GLY A 565 12.08 -37.89 -11.14
CA GLY A 565 12.54 -38.32 -9.81
C GLY A 565 13.54 -37.33 -9.19
N VAL A 566 14.42 -36.73 -10.00
CA VAL A 566 15.34 -35.67 -9.59
C VAL A 566 14.54 -34.43 -9.19
N MET A 567 13.59 -33.97 -10.03
CA MET A 567 12.76 -32.81 -9.74
C MET A 567 11.92 -32.98 -8.48
N ASP A 568 11.27 -34.13 -8.30
CA ASP A 568 10.49 -34.48 -7.10
C ASP A 568 11.35 -34.39 -5.82
N CYS A 569 12.63 -34.76 -5.91
CA CYS A 569 13.55 -34.66 -4.79
C CYS A 569 14.03 -33.23 -4.58
N MET A 570 14.18 -32.43 -5.63
CA MET A 570 14.54 -31.01 -5.51
C MET A 570 13.42 -30.17 -4.90
N GLU A 571 12.17 -30.55 -5.12
CA GLU A 571 11.00 -29.91 -4.48
C GLU A 571 10.88 -30.21 -2.98
N ARG A 572 11.59 -31.24 -2.50
CA ARG A 572 11.63 -31.65 -1.09
C ARG A 572 13.06 -31.85 -0.64
N GLY A 573 13.88 -30.83 -0.79
CA GLY A 573 15.32 -30.85 -0.58
C GLY A 573 15.84 -31.89 0.43
N PRO A 574 16.91 -32.60 0.10
CA PRO A 574 17.36 -33.74 0.92
C PRO A 574 17.88 -33.40 2.31
N LEU A 575 18.11 -32.10 2.62
CA LEU A 575 18.72 -31.69 3.87
C LEU A 575 17.68 -31.22 4.91
N THR A 576 16.77 -30.36 4.52
CA THR A 576 15.75 -29.76 5.41
C THR A 576 14.35 -29.68 4.77
N GLY A 577 14.16 -30.34 3.63
CA GLY A 577 12.91 -30.27 2.89
C GLY A 577 12.70 -28.96 2.12
N SER A 578 13.70 -28.04 2.14
CA SER A 578 13.64 -26.78 1.40
C SER A 578 13.99 -27.00 -0.08
N TYR A 579 13.41 -26.23 -0.99
CA TYR A 579 13.67 -26.38 -2.43
C TYR A 579 15.16 -26.31 -2.78
N ALA A 580 15.66 -27.31 -3.53
CA ALA A 580 17.04 -27.32 -4.01
C ALA A 580 17.19 -26.56 -5.33
N ARG A 581 18.36 -25.93 -5.55
CA ARG A 581 18.65 -25.13 -6.74
C ARG A 581 20.12 -25.19 -7.16
N ASP A 582 20.37 -24.79 -8.40
CA ASP A 582 21.69 -24.59 -8.98
C ASP A 582 22.55 -25.87 -8.93
N VAL A 583 21.96 -26.94 -9.48
CA VAL A 583 22.58 -28.28 -9.54
C VAL A 583 22.66 -28.77 -10.97
N ARG A 584 23.79 -29.33 -11.33
CA ARG A 584 23.94 -30.15 -12.54
C ARG A 584 23.93 -31.62 -12.17
N VAL A 585 23.11 -32.41 -12.88
CA VAL A 585 22.93 -33.85 -12.71
C VAL A 585 23.33 -34.55 -13.98
N VAL A 586 24.27 -35.48 -13.89
CA VAL A 586 24.72 -36.29 -15.02
C VAL A 586 24.38 -37.74 -14.75
N VAL A 587 23.49 -38.30 -15.52
CA VAL A 587 23.20 -39.75 -15.51
C VAL A 587 24.20 -40.43 -16.46
N TYR A 588 25.07 -41.29 -15.92
CA TYR A 588 26.15 -41.85 -16.70
C TYR A 588 26.06 -43.36 -16.87
N ASP A 589 25.36 -44.12 -16.02
CA ASP A 589 25.17 -45.55 -16.07
C ASP A 589 23.86 -45.96 -15.37
N GLY A 590 23.56 -47.26 -15.42
CA GLY A 590 22.42 -47.86 -14.73
C GLY A 590 22.12 -49.27 -15.23
N LYS A 591 20.98 -49.83 -14.83
CA LYS A 591 20.47 -51.11 -15.30
C LYS A 591 18.97 -51.11 -15.48
N MET A 592 18.51 -51.79 -16.51
CA MET A 592 17.10 -52.10 -16.71
C MET A 592 16.88 -53.61 -16.78
N HIS A 593 15.67 -54.05 -16.46
CA HIS A 593 15.21 -55.41 -16.63
C HIS A 593 14.20 -55.48 -17.78
N PRO A 594 14.30 -56.42 -18.73
CA PRO A 594 13.43 -56.42 -19.91
C PRO A 594 11.91 -56.46 -19.62
N VAL A 595 11.50 -57.02 -18.48
CA VAL A 595 10.10 -57.20 -18.11
C VAL A 595 9.67 -56.29 -16.93
N ASP A 596 10.55 -56.12 -15.94
CA ASP A 596 10.18 -55.47 -14.66
C ASP A 596 10.51 -53.95 -14.60
N SER A 597 11.16 -53.42 -15.64
CA SER A 597 11.47 -51.98 -15.68
C SER A 597 10.30 -51.15 -16.19
N ASN A 598 9.94 -50.15 -15.41
CA ASN A 598 8.90 -49.19 -15.74
C ASN A 598 9.30 -47.77 -15.27
N GLU A 599 8.53 -46.76 -15.67
CA GLU A 599 8.79 -45.36 -15.34
C GLU A 599 8.83 -45.10 -13.82
N LEU A 600 7.92 -45.72 -13.06
CA LEU A 600 7.88 -45.58 -11.61
C LEU A 600 9.16 -46.07 -10.94
N SER A 601 9.69 -47.23 -11.41
CA SER A 601 10.94 -47.81 -10.89
C SER A 601 12.13 -46.88 -11.09
N PHE A 602 12.23 -46.24 -12.27
CA PHE A 602 13.28 -45.28 -12.56
C PHE A 602 13.08 -43.93 -11.84
N THR A 603 11.86 -43.47 -11.68
CA THR A 603 11.55 -42.28 -10.86
C THR A 603 12.02 -42.48 -9.42
N LEU A 604 11.70 -43.63 -8.81
CA LEU A 604 12.09 -43.92 -7.42
C LEU A 604 13.62 -44.15 -7.32
N ALA A 605 14.24 -44.85 -8.28
CA ALA A 605 15.68 -45.06 -8.29
C ALA A 605 16.44 -43.72 -8.41
N ALA A 606 16.01 -42.86 -9.31
CA ALA A 606 16.60 -41.53 -9.50
C ALA A 606 16.46 -40.64 -8.28
N ARG A 607 15.29 -40.66 -7.65
CA ARG A 607 15.01 -39.89 -6.42
C ARG A 607 15.97 -40.26 -5.29
N HIS A 608 16.16 -41.54 -5.03
CA HIS A 608 17.08 -42.01 -4.00
C HIS A 608 18.55 -41.76 -4.36
N ALA A 609 18.97 -42.07 -5.59
CA ALA A 609 20.32 -41.80 -6.05
C ALA A 609 20.68 -40.32 -5.98
N PHE A 610 19.76 -39.44 -6.37
CA PHE A 610 19.94 -37.98 -6.25
C PHE A 610 20.05 -37.54 -4.79
N SER A 611 19.17 -38.01 -3.90
CA SER A 611 19.22 -37.69 -2.47
C SER A 611 20.56 -38.08 -1.85
N ASP A 612 21.05 -39.28 -2.14
CA ASP A 612 22.32 -39.78 -1.60
C ASP A 612 23.52 -38.98 -2.14
N ALA A 613 23.54 -38.69 -3.44
CA ALA A 613 24.57 -37.86 -4.05
C ALA A 613 24.56 -36.43 -3.52
N PHE A 614 23.38 -35.85 -3.37
CA PHE A 614 23.19 -34.47 -2.84
C PHE A 614 23.74 -34.36 -1.42
N LYS A 615 23.41 -35.31 -0.54
CA LYS A 615 23.92 -35.36 0.84
C LYS A 615 25.45 -35.52 0.91
N ALA A 616 26.03 -36.22 -0.02
CA ALA A 616 27.50 -36.42 -0.11
C ALA A 616 28.21 -35.20 -0.75
N ALA A 617 27.50 -34.35 -1.47
CA ALA A 617 28.04 -33.22 -2.22
C ALA A 617 28.28 -31.93 -1.38
N GLY A 618 28.37 -32.04 -0.07
CA GLY A 618 28.55 -30.89 0.83
C GLY A 618 27.38 -29.90 0.75
N PRO A 619 26.17 -30.34 1.11
CA PRO A 619 24.97 -29.52 1.00
C PRO A 619 25.02 -28.29 1.90
N LYS A 620 24.45 -27.21 1.43
CA LYS A 620 24.37 -25.93 2.11
C LYS A 620 22.95 -25.38 2.02
N ILE A 621 22.57 -24.60 3.04
CA ILE A 621 21.32 -23.84 3.08
C ILE A 621 21.59 -22.41 2.66
N LEU A 622 20.68 -21.87 1.86
CA LEU A 622 20.65 -20.48 1.43
C LEU A 622 19.46 -19.78 2.06
N GLU A 623 19.66 -18.53 2.50
CA GLU A 623 18.59 -17.65 2.97
C GLU A 623 18.31 -16.54 1.95
N PRO A 624 17.04 -16.09 1.86
CA PRO A 624 16.69 -14.97 0.98
C PRO A 624 17.22 -13.65 1.56
N ILE A 625 17.94 -12.91 0.72
CA ILE A 625 18.49 -11.59 1.01
C ILE A 625 17.65 -10.55 0.28
N TYR A 626 17.36 -9.45 0.96
CA TYR A 626 16.61 -8.32 0.45
C TYR A 626 17.47 -7.07 0.39
N ASP A 627 17.33 -6.31 -0.70
CA ASP A 627 17.79 -4.93 -0.76
C ASP A 627 16.81 -4.11 0.10
N LEU A 628 17.37 -3.36 1.04
CA LEU A 628 16.66 -2.48 1.97
C LEU A 628 17.08 -1.04 1.71
N GLU A 629 16.11 -0.16 1.51
CA GLU A 629 16.33 1.29 1.49
C GLU A 629 15.59 1.90 2.67
N VAL A 630 16.31 2.61 3.54
CA VAL A 630 15.75 3.29 4.71
C VAL A 630 15.90 4.78 4.54
N TYR A 631 14.80 5.51 4.68
CA TYR A 631 14.75 6.97 4.69
C TYR A 631 14.58 7.44 6.13
N VAL A 632 15.57 8.15 6.65
CA VAL A 632 15.62 8.54 8.06
C VAL A 632 16.12 9.98 8.21
N PRO A 633 15.56 10.79 9.15
CA PRO A 633 16.13 12.09 9.49
C PRO A 633 17.59 11.94 10.01
N ALA A 634 18.44 12.92 9.73
CA ALA A 634 19.86 12.88 10.07
C ALA A 634 20.12 12.54 11.54
N ASP A 635 19.31 13.06 12.45
CA ASP A 635 19.43 12.88 13.90
C ASP A 635 19.34 11.42 14.37
N TYR A 636 18.61 10.57 13.61
CA TYR A 636 18.42 9.16 13.95
C TYR A 636 19.30 8.19 13.16
N MET A 637 20.14 8.72 12.27
CA MET A 637 20.97 7.92 11.37
C MET A 637 21.87 6.93 12.12
N GLY A 638 22.51 7.38 13.21
CA GLY A 638 23.42 6.56 14.00
C GLY A 638 22.72 5.38 14.66
N ASP A 639 21.56 5.60 15.22
CA ASP A 639 20.76 4.57 15.90
C ASP A 639 20.25 3.52 14.90
N VAL A 640 19.78 3.96 13.73
CA VAL A 640 19.32 3.07 12.66
C VAL A 640 20.46 2.23 12.08
N MET A 641 21.64 2.83 11.88
CA MET A 641 22.82 2.08 11.44
C MET A 641 23.23 1.01 12.44
N SER A 642 23.23 1.36 13.73
CA SER A 642 23.56 0.42 14.81
C SER A 642 22.56 -0.76 14.86
N ASP A 643 21.27 -0.50 14.74
CA ASP A 643 20.24 -1.54 14.69
C ASP A 643 20.42 -2.44 13.46
N LEU A 644 20.67 -1.88 12.29
CA LEU A 644 20.91 -2.64 11.06
C LEU A 644 22.14 -3.55 11.16
N GLN A 645 23.22 -3.09 11.76
CA GLN A 645 24.41 -3.91 12.01
C GLN A 645 24.09 -5.09 12.94
N GLY A 646 23.29 -4.86 13.98
CA GLY A 646 22.79 -5.91 14.87
C GLY A 646 21.93 -6.98 14.15
N ARG A 647 21.32 -6.63 13.02
CA ARG A 647 20.48 -7.48 12.17
C ARG A 647 21.24 -8.15 11.00
N ARG A 648 22.53 -8.28 11.08
CA ARG A 648 23.38 -8.85 10.02
C ARG A 648 23.22 -8.13 8.67
N ALA A 649 22.79 -6.86 8.68
CA ALA A 649 22.67 -6.08 7.46
C ALA A 649 24.06 -5.61 7.00
N ILE A 650 24.26 -5.62 5.67
CA ILE A 650 25.46 -5.11 5.02
C ILE A 650 25.10 -3.76 4.41
N ILE A 651 25.68 -2.67 4.96
CA ILE A 651 25.45 -1.33 4.44
C ILE A 651 26.18 -1.19 3.09
N MET A 652 25.45 -0.85 2.04
CA MET A 652 25.96 -0.73 0.67
C MET A 652 26.25 0.73 0.28
N GLY A 653 25.53 1.69 0.87
CA GLY A 653 25.69 3.09 0.56
C GLY A 653 24.81 4.00 1.39
N MET A 654 25.13 5.29 1.31
CA MET A 654 24.36 6.36 1.95
C MET A 654 24.25 7.53 0.98
N ASP A 655 23.08 8.15 0.94
CA ASP A 655 22.81 9.32 0.11
C ASP A 655 21.84 10.26 0.84
N THR A 656 21.64 11.45 0.32
CA THR A 656 20.67 12.41 0.85
C THR A 656 19.61 12.67 -0.22
N GLU A 657 18.35 12.40 0.10
CA GLU A 657 17.23 12.59 -0.80
C GLU A 657 16.11 13.35 -0.09
N ALA A 658 15.70 14.49 -0.66
CA ALA A 658 14.60 15.33 -0.14
C ALA A 658 14.72 15.68 1.37
N GLY A 659 15.93 15.97 1.86
CA GLY A 659 16.18 16.31 3.27
C GLY A 659 16.26 15.13 4.24
N TYR A 660 16.17 13.89 3.71
CA TYR A 660 16.36 12.65 4.46
C TYR A 660 17.67 11.98 4.09
N GLN A 661 18.26 11.29 5.05
CA GLN A 661 19.34 10.36 4.78
C GLN A 661 18.77 9.06 4.25
N LYS A 662 19.24 8.63 3.10
CA LYS A 662 18.88 7.36 2.46
C LYS A 662 19.97 6.34 2.74
N LEU A 663 19.67 5.32 3.52
CA LEU A 663 20.54 4.17 3.76
C LEU A 663 20.18 3.04 2.81
N GLN A 664 21.17 2.47 2.14
CA GLN A 664 21.00 1.27 1.31
C GLN A 664 21.74 0.10 1.95
N ALA A 665 21.06 -1.02 2.14
CA ALA A 665 21.63 -2.20 2.78
C ALA A 665 21.11 -3.49 2.15
N LYS A 666 21.84 -4.59 2.34
CA LYS A 666 21.37 -5.95 2.12
C LYS A 666 21.12 -6.61 3.46
N ILE A 667 19.96 -7.25 3.61
CA ILE A 667 19.52 -7.83 4.87
C ILE A 667 18.82 -9.17 4.65
N PRO A 668 19.06 -10.19 5.50
CA PRO A 668 18.31 -11.43 5.45
C PRO A 668 16.83 -11.24 5.80
N LEU A 669 15.94 -11.93 5.11
CA LEU A 669 14.49 -11.83 5.34
C LEU A 669 14.10 -12.07 6.81
N LYS A 670 14.77 -13.01 7.47
CA LYS A 670 14.52 -13.33 8.87
C LYS A 670 14.68 -12.10 9.78
N GLU A 671 15.65 -11.24 9.49
CA GLU A 671 15.95 -10.05 10.30
C GLU A 671 14.97 -8.89 10.03
N LEU A 672 14.17 -8.98 8.97
CA LEU A 672 13.08 -8.04 8.66
C LEU A 672 11.79 -8.32 9.45
N SER A 673 11.65 -9.44 10.13
CA SER A 673 10.39 -9.89 10.79
C SER A 673 9.97 -8.82 11.75
N ASN A 674 10.41 -8.10 12.51
CA ASN A 674 9.84 -7.01 13.33
C ASN A 674 10.51 -5.65 13.05
N TYR A 675 11.15 -5.51 11.89
CA TYR A 675 11.93 -4.32 11.58
C TYR A 675 11.08 -3.04 11.53
N SER A 676 9.86 -3.11 11.00
CA SER A 676 8.94 -1.96 10.96
C SER A 676 8.63 -1.40 12.36
N VAL A 677 8.42 -2.28 13.33
CA VAL A 677 8.15 -1.89 14.73
C VAL A 677 9.40 -1.29 15.38
N ALA A 678 10.55 -1.93 15.19
CA ALA A 678 11.83 -1.47 15.73
C ALA A 678 12.21 -0.10 15.15
N LEU A 679 12.13 0.07 13.82
CA LEU A 679 12.44 1.33 13.15
C LEU A 679 11.50 2.46 13.61
N SER A 680 10.21 2.18 13.73
CA SER A 680 9.24 3.15 14.24
C SER A 680 9.55 3.57 15.67
N SER A 681 9.91 2.63 16.54
CA SER A 681 10.29 2.90 17.93
C SER A 681 11.56 3.75 18.02
N LEU A 682 12.60 3.42 17.24
CA LEU A 682 13.87 4.14 17.22
C LEU A 682 13.74 5.58 16.75
N THR A 683 12.84 5.83 15.80
CA THR A 683 12.75 7.13 15.10
C THR A 683 11.48 7.91 15.43
N GLY A 684 10.67 7.42 16.39
CA GLY A 684 9.35 7.99 16.68
C GLY A 684 8.42 8.00 15.45
N GLY A 685 8.55 6.99 14.57
CA GLY A 685 7.78 6.87 13.33
C GLY A 685 8.28 7.76 12.17
N ARG A 686 9.40 8.49 12.33
CA ARG A 686 9.91 9.43 11.33
C ARG A 686 10.66 8.79 10.18
N ALA A 687 11.04 7.52 10.29
CA ALA A 687 11.69 6.78 9.22
C ALA A 687 10.68 5.94 8.44
N SER A 688 11.01 5.70 7.19
CA SER A 688 10.31 4.75 6.32
C SER A 688 11.31 3.86 5.63
N PHE A 689 10.86 2.69 5.17
CA PHE A 689 11.73 1.79 4.41
C PHE A 689 10.97 1.10 3.28
N THR A 690 11.74 0.65 2.31
CA THR A 690 11.27 -0.23 1.24
C THR A 690 12.19 -1.42 1.12
N THR A 691 11.64 -2.55 0.71
CA THR A 691 12.40 -3.79 0.50
C THR A 691 12.12 -4.37 -0.86
N LYS A 692 13.14 -5.04 -1.43
CA LYS A 692 13.04 -5.76 -2.68
C LYS A 692 13.90 -7.03 -2.57
N PHE A 693 13.35 -8.17 -3.00
CA PHE A 693 14.14 -9.39 -3.08
C PHE A 693 15.39 -9.19 -3.97
N ALA A 694 16.56 -9.56 -3.48
CA ALA A 694 17.84 -9.44 -4.17
C ALA A 694 18.37 -10.78 -4.64
N SER A 695 18.67 -11.69 -3.72
CA SER A 695 19.35 -12.96 -4.00
C SER A 695 19.14 -14.00 -2.89
N TYR A 696 19.65 -15.19 -3.12
CA TYR A 696 19.85 -16.19 -2.09
C TYR A 696 21.33 -16.28 -1.75
N GLU A 697 21.70 -16.26 -0.46
CA GLU A 697 23.07 -16.34 0.01
C GLU A 697 23.23 -17.42 1.10
N LEU A 698 24.46 -17.94 1.25
CA LEU A 698 24.76 -18.97 2.23
C LEU A 698 24.54 -18.49 3.66
N ILE A 699 23.86 -19.30 4.47
CA ILE A 699 23.71 -19.03 5.90
C ILE A 699 24.99 -19.38 6.69
N PRO A 700 25.20 -18.78 7.87
CA PRO A 700 26.25 -19.21 8.80
C PRO A 700 26.11 -20.68 9.21
N ASN A 701 27.24 -21.38 9.43
CA ASN A 701 27.25 -22.81 9.72
C ASN A 701 26.50 -23.19 11.00
N ASP A 702 26.55 -22.37 12.04
CA ASP A 702 25.83 -22.57 13.30
C ASP A 702 24.31 -22.53 13.09
N LEU A 703 23.82 -21.60 12.27
CA LEU A 703 22.42 -21.53 11.91
C LEU A 703 22.00 -22.73 11.06
N GLN A 704 22.86 -23.18 10.13
CA GLN A 704 22.60 -24.39 9.33
C GLN A 704 22.40 -25.62 10.21
N GLN A 705 23.29 -25.85 11.19
CA GLN A 705 23.18 -26.98 12.11
C GLN A 705 21.88 -26.93 12.93
N LYS A 706 21.50 -25.75 13.38
CA LYS A 706 20.24 -25.56 14.10
C LYS A 706 19.03 -25.93 13.25
N LEU A 707 18.98 -25.47 11.99
CA LEU A 707 17.87 -25.79 11.08
C LEU A 707 17.78 -27.28 10.74
N ILE A 708 18.92 -27.96 10.56
CA ILE A 708 18.97 -29.39 10.32
C ILE A 708 18.41 -30.15 11.54
N SER A 709 18.89 -29.80 12.75
CA SER A 709 18.42 -30.44 13.98
C SER A 709 16.92 -30.22 14.25
N GLN A 710 16.40 -29.04 13.90
CA GLN A 710 14.96 -28.76 13.99
C GLN A 710 14.16 -29.63 13.03
N HIS A 711 14.60 -29.74 11.78
CA HIS A 711 13.93 -30.57 10.78
C HIS A 711 13.94 -32.06 11.14
N GLU A 712 15.05 -32.57 11.68
CA GLU A 712 15.15 -33.95 12.14
C GLU A 712 14.22 -34.25 13.34
N ALA A 713 13.99 -33.26 14.21
CA ALA A 713 13.03 -33.39 15.31
C ALA A 713 11.60 -33.43 14.81
N GLU A 714 11.22 -32.51 13.90
CA GLU A 714 9.88 -32.44 13.31
C GLU A 714 9.52 -33.71 12.53
N THR A 715 10.46 -34.28 11.77
CA THR A 715 10.23 -35.53 11.01
C THR A 715 10.08 -36.76 11.88
N LYS A 716 10.65 -36.75 13.11
CA LYS A 716 10.46 -37.84 14.05
C LYS A 716 9.12 -37.84 14.80
N ASP A 717 8.52 -36.67 14.88
CA ASP A 717 7.18 -36.47 15.48
C ASP A 717 6.02 -36.76 14.48
N GLU A 718 6.32 -36.80 13.16
CA GLU A 718 5.35 -37.14 12.11
C GLU A 718 5.33 -38.65 11.75
N ASP A 719 6.35 -39.46 12.12
CA ASP A 719 6.42 -40.92 11.96
C ASP A 719 5.88 -41.64 13.22
#